data_c62f518d7b9d43517f67b443fdb2c492
#
_entry.id   c62f518d7b9d43517f67b443fdb2c492
#
_cell.length_a   1.000
_cell.length_b   1.000
_cell.length_c   1.000
_cell.angle_alpha   90.00
_cell.angle_beta   90.00
_cell.angle_gamma   90.00
#
_symmetry.space_group_name_H-M   'P 1'
#
loop_
_entity.id
_entity.type
_entity.pdbx_description
1 polymer ?
#
loop_
_entity_poly.entity_id
_entity_poly.type
_entity_poly.pdbx_seq_one_letter_code
_entity_poly.pdbx_strand_id
1 'polypeptide(L)'
;MMQKILLILLFIISSMNIYAANPPEKIPSKLIEVQATGWYAEQVQSWKKHIAEHPDDKSGWLEYYKAAEYAGLSSQELEKLAQQISENFPDSFEANYVIFKQLGWQNAGVAALKNALQKATKSKSLAANLQAEKMMLAELQLDNMSRSAIAQNIFDSKTIHTSLLNYSYNVLMSVGHNGILVVDGEAATIPIWMLQDVMGIRRDIKILNLDLAENTAYLSEWLKNNQLKSKEAEKSITIIKNLPELNPEKEFYYALTLSRNQLHSIEDRLYVVGLASIHKNSNFDNYSTLKENIESKFLIDYLTVDFNGEPKTATGRIYESNYILPFLLLKEYYDKTGNNKASERWQELILSLADRSQIKNRVSMLLNKKPGKPLQSFKKVELDIKELDKKLVKIKGNLYASTSEVNNKDYWFYLDYLFKNGYKELYEKSATDLSKYDDLTATLLTNYHYTPENYAASKISKSPMAKNLEFPAMDMSHEAAKAYCEWLTVQYNQQSNRKYKKVQFRLPTQKEWTMAALGAKDFTSWNLEENTIEALKDPENSRKETAKYSLAEYSVLYPWWQWGIEYGQSIQNQKGCYLANVKVPEDITCPAGIKGDGYTMMSYVGAYFSNGLGLYDVIGNVGEMIDIPNKAMGGSWNHTAEKCTITSVNAYDNADSSVGFRIFMEVIEE
;
A
#
# COMPACT_ATOMS: atom_id res chain seq x y z
N MET A 1 -62.64 3.94 10.85
CA MET A 1 -61.37 4.30 11.48
C MET A 1 -60.47 3.08 11.65
N MET A 2 -60.95 1.90 12.00
CA MET A 2 -60.20 0.64 12.14
C MET A 2 -59.54 0.12 10.85
N GLN A 3 -60.22 0.27 9.66
CA GLN A 3 -59.62 -0.21 8.40
C GLN A 3 -58.43 0.64 7.89
N LYS A 4 -58.31 1.91 8.30
CA LYS A 4 -57.12 2.75 7.97
C LYS A 4 -55.94 2.45 8.88
N ILE A 5 -56.16 1.95 10.11
CA ILE A 5 -55.11 1.56 11.04
C ILE A 5 -54.50 0.20 10.63
N LEU A 6 -55.30 -0.70 10.07
CA LEU A 6 -54.83 -2.01 9.58
C LEU A 6 -53.96 -1.88 8.32
N LEU A 7 -54.25 -0.90 7.44
CA LEU A 7 -53.44 -0.60 6.26
C LEU A 7 -52.10 0.09 6.59
N ILE A 8 -52.04 0.89 7.65
CA ILE A 8 -50.81 1.52 8.11
C ILE A 8 -49.89 0.49 8.83
N LEU A 9 -50.48 -0.48 9.55
CA LEU A 9 -49.69 -1.58 10.13
C LEU A 9 -49.15 -2.57 9.10
N LEU A 10 -49.88 -2.78 7.97
CA LEU A 10 -49.38 -3.60 6.85
C LEU A 10 -48.29 -2.88 6.02
N PHE A 11 -48.29 -1.53 5.99
CA PHE A 11 -47.24 -0.75 5.31
C PHE A 11 -45.98 -0.56 6.16
N ILE A 12 -46.07 -0.65 7.49
CA ILE A 12 -44.89 -0.59 8.39
C ILE A 12 -44.18 -1.96 8.46
N ILE A 13 -44.87 -3.08 8.21
CA ILE A 13 -44.29 -4.42 8.12
C ILE A 13 -43.61 -4.66 6.77
N SER A 14 -43.95 -3.91 5.70
CA SER A 14 -43.32 -4.05 4.37
C SER A 14 -42.08 -3.19 4.16
N SER A 15 -41.72 -2.35 5.13
CA SER A 15 -40.48 -1.52 5.06
C SER A 15 -39.37 -1.92 6.04
N MET A 16 -39.55 -2.98 6.80
CA MET A 16 -38.42 -3.72 7.35
C MET A 16 -37.94 -4.67 6.24
N ASN A 17 -37.10 -4.19 5.35
CA ASN A 17 -36.11 -5.03 4.68
C ASN A 17 -35.23 -5.61 5.76
N ILE A 18 -35.68 -6.70 6.38
CA ILE A 18 -34.78 -7.67 6.97
C ILE A 18 -33.95 -8.11 5.78
N TYR A 19 -32.74 -7.59 5.63
CA TYR A 19 -31.72 -8.25 4.85
C TYR A 19 -31.64 -9.66 5.45
N ALA A 20 -32.34 -10.61 4.83
CA ALA A 20 -32.09 -12.00 5.06
C ALA A 20 -30.61 -12.18 4.73
N ALA A 21 -29.78 -12.35 5.75
CA ALA A 21 -28.39 -12.65 5.53
C ALA A 21 -28.36 -13.84 4.57
N ASN A 22 -27.62 -13.72 3.47
CA ASN A 22 -27.44 -14.81 2.55
C ASN A 22 -26.97 -16.04 3.37
N PRO A 23 -27.44 -17.24 3.05
CA PRO A 23 -26.94 -18.44 3.74
C PRO A 23 -25.42 -18.48 3.64
N PRO A 24 -24.71 -18.93 4.68
CA PRO A 24 -23.26 -18.95 4.64
C PRO A 24 -22.75 -19.87 3.53
N GLU A 25 -21.79 -19.36 2.76
CA GLU A 25 -21.13 -20.08 1.68
C GLU A 25 -19.79 -20.63 2.17
N LYS A 26 -19.40 -21.82 1.68
CA LYS A 26 -18.08 -22.38 1.99
C LYS A 26 -16.96 -21.48 1.43
N ILE A 27 -15.94 -21.31 2.23
CA ILE A 27 -14.80 -20.47 1.86
C ILE A 27 -13.85 -21.29 0.95
N PRO A 28 -13.69 -20.92 -0.33
CA PRO A 28 -12.80 -21.64 -1.24
C PRO A 28 -11.33 -21.45 -0.84
N SER A 29 -10.50 -22.45 -1.18
CA SER A 29 -9.05 -22.29 -1.05
C SER A 29 -8.55 -21.20 -2.00
N LYS A 30 -7.66 -20.32 -1.51
CA LYS A 30 -6.98 -19.31 -2.33
C LYS A 30 -6.13 -19.90 -3.46
N LEU A 31 -5.80 -21.17 -3.41
CA LEU A 31 -5.16 -21.89 -4.52
C LEU A 31 -6.10 -22.02 -5.74
N ILE A 32 -7.42 -22.08 -5.47
CA ILE A 32 -8.44 -22.31 -6.49
C ILE A 32 -9.10 -20.99 -6.87
N GLU A 33 -9.59 -20.26 -5.89
CA GLU A 33 -10.42 -19.09 -6.10
C GLU A 33 -10.17 -18.01 -5.03
N VAL A 34 -10.13 -16.76 -5.46
CA VAL A 34 -9.99 -15.59 -4.58
C VAL A 34 -11.17 -14.65 -4.80
N GLN A 35 -11.93 -14.40 -3.75
CA GLN A 35 -13.06 -13.48 -3.73
C GLN A 35 -12.63 -12.07 -3.31
N ALA A 36 -13.50 -11.09 -3.57
CA ALA A 36 -13.28 -9.73 -3.07
C ALA A 36 -13.30 -9.69 -1.53
N THR A 37 -12.51 -8.82 -0.92
CA THR A 37 -12.47 -8.66 0.55
C THR A 37 -13.85 -8.41 1.17
N GLY A 38 -14.72 -7.65 0.48
CA GLY A 38 -16.10 -7.41 0.90
C GLY A 38 -16.92 -8.70 1.01
N TRP A 39 -16.76 -9.63 0.05
CA TRP A 39 -17.44 -10.93 0.11
C TRP A 39 -17.00 -11.75 1.33
N TYR A 40 -15.70 -11.80 1.63
CA TYR A 40 -15.22 -12.48 2.84
C TYR A 40 -15.77 -11.83 4.11
N ALA A 41 -15.87 -10.49 4.16
CA ALA A 41 -16.45 -9.77 5.28
C ALA A 41 -17.96 -10.10 5.48
N GLU A 42 -18.71 -10.25 4.40
CA GLU A 42 -20.10 -10.72 4.43
C GLU A 42 -20.19 -12.16 4.95
N GLN A 43 -19.29 -13.05 4.50
CA GLN A 43 -19.23 -14.43 5.00
C GLN A 43 -18.88 -14.48 6.49
N VAL A 44 -18.00 -13.59 6.99
CA VAL A 44 -17.72 -13.46 8.43
C VAL A 44 -19.02 -13.24 9.22
N GLN A 45 -19.88 -12.33 8.78
CA GLN A 45 -21.15 -12.06 9.48
C GLN A 45 -22.12 -13.24 9.36
N SER A 46 -22.22 -13.86 8.19
CA SER A 46 -23.12 -15.00 7.93
C SER A 46 -22.71 -16.22 8.74
N TRP A 47 -21.43 -16.58 8.75
CA TRP A 47 -20.91 -17.70 9.55
C TRP A 47 -20.98 -17.42 11.04
N LYS A 48 -20.70 -16.19 11.49
CA LYS A 48 -20.86 -15.80 12.89
C LYS A 48 -22.29 -15.99 13.39
N LYS A 49 -23.28 -15.65 12.58
CA LYS A 49 -24.69 -15.90 12.89
C LYS A 49 -24.98 -17.41 12.94
N HIS A 50 -24.50 -18.15 11.92
CA HIS A 50 -24.71 -19.60 11.84
C HIS A 50 -24.19 -20.35 13.07
N ILE A 51 -22.96 -20.07 13.52
CA ILE A 51 -22.40 -20.73 14.72
C ILE A 51 -23.08 -20.32 16.01
N ALA A 52 -23.70 -19.13 16.08
CA ALA A 52 -24.52 -18.74 17.22
C ALA A 52 -25.81 -19.56 17.29
N GLU A 53 -26.38 -19.95 16.16
CA GLU A 53 -27.58 -20.81 16.06
C GLU A 53 -27.21 -22.31 16.13
N HIS A 54 -26.00 -22.67 15.70
CA HIS A 54 -25.50 -24.04 15.64
C HIS A 54 -24.10 -24.17 16.28
N PRO A 55 -23.99 -24.02 17.61
CA PRO A 55 -22.68 -23.95 18.28
C PRO A 55 -21.85 -25.23 18.18
N ASP A 56 -22.49 -26.39 17.91
CA ASP A 56 -21.83 -27.68 17.78
C ASP A 56 -21.32 -27.98 16.35
N ASP A 57 -21.60 -27.09 15.40
CA ASP A 57 -21.12 -27.25 14.01
C ASP A 57 -19.63 -26.90 13.87
N LYS A 58 -18.77 -27.90 14.06
CA LYS A 58 -17.31 -27.78 13.92
C LYS A 58 -16.89 -27.22 12.56
N SER A 59 -17.55 -27.67 11.49
CA SER A 59 -17.26 -27.23 10.13
C SER A 59 -17.60 -25.76 9.96
N GLY A 60 -18.73 -25.30 10.51
CA GLY A 60 -19.13 -23.90 10.50
C GLY A 60 -18.14 -23.00 11.23
N TRP A 61 -17.61 -23.43 12.36
CA TRP A 61 -16.56 -22.72 13.07
C TRP A 61 -15.27 -22.58 12.24
N LEU A 62 -14.89 -23.64 11.52
CA LEU A 62 -13.72 -23.58 10.64
C LEU A 62 -13.94 -22.64 9.44
N GLU A 63 -15.13 -22.68 8.82
CA GLU A 63 -15.46 -21.75 7.73
C GLU A 63 -15.52 -20.30 8.22
N TYR A 64 -16.01 -20.07 9.45
CA TYR A 64 -15.93 -18.75 10.09
C TYR A 64 -14.47 -18.28 10.26
N TYR A 65 -13.58 -19.15 10.74
CA TYR A 65 -12.16 -18.84 10.87
C TYR A 65 -11.52 -18.48 9.53
N LYS A 66 -11.76 -19.27 8.48
CA LYS A 66 -11.25 -19.01 7.13
C LYS A 66 -11.77 -17.69 6.58
N ALA A 67 -13.07 -17.41 6.74
CA ALA A 67 -13.65 -16.14 6.32
C ALA A 67 -12.97 -14.95 7.02
N ALA A 68 -12.76 -15.07 8.34
CA ALA A 68 -12.10 -14.06 9.16
C ALA A 68 -10.63 -13.82 8.72
N GLU A 69 -9.88 -14.90 8.49
CA GLU A 69 -8.49 -14.85 7.98
C GLU A 69 -8.44 -14.15 6.63
N TYR A 70 -9.35 -14.49 5.71
CA TYR A 70 -9.34 -13.96 4.34
C TYR A 70 -9.94 -12.55 4.24
N ALA A 71 -10.80 -12.17 5.18
CA ALA A 71 -11.28 -10.79 5.33
C ALA A 71 -10.21 -9.85 5.93
N GLY A 72 -9.12 -10.41 6.47
CA GLY A 72 -8.02 -9.64 7.04
C GLY A 72 -8.26 -9.18 8.47
N LEU A 73 -8.96 -9.97 9.30
CA LEU A 73 -9.06 -9.72 10.73
C LEU A 73 -7.66 -9.72 11.37
N SER A 74 -7.51 -8.98 12.45
CA SER A 74 -6.22 -8.88 13.15
C SER A 74 -5.75 -10.24 13.69
N SER A 75 -4.43 -10.40 13.81
CA SER A 75 -3.84 -11.62 14.38
C SER A 75 -4.41 -11.95 15.76
N GLN A 76 -4.71 -10.94 16.59
CA GLN A 76 -5.29 -11.12 17.91
C GLN A 76 -6.74 -11.64 17.85
N GLU A 77 -7.54 -11.19 16.88
CA GLU A 77 -8.92 -11.70 16.70
C GLU A 77 -8.90 -13.14 16.18
N LEU A 78 -8.00 -13.47 15.27
CA LEU A 78 -7.81 -14.82 14.76
C LEU A 78 -7.30 -15.77 15.84
N GLU A 79 -6.40 -15.33 16.70
CA GLU A 79 -5.92 -16.09 17.87
C GLU A 79 -7.04 -16.41 18.84
N LYS A 80 -7.88 -15.42 19.21
CA LYS A 80 -9.05 -15.62 20.06
C LYS A 80 -10.04 -16.63 19.44
N LEU A 81 -10.26 -16.52 18.13
CA LEU A 81 -11.17 -17.44 17.42
C LEU A 81 -10.58 -18.87 17.38
N ALA A 82 -9.28 -19.01 17.12
CA ALA A 82 -8.59 -20.30 17.15
C ALA A 82 -8.64 -20.93 18.55
N GLN A 83 -8.46 -20.12 19.60
CA GLN A 83 -8.60 -20.57 20.98
C GLN A 83 -10.01 -21.08 21.27
N GLN A 84 -11.06 -20.34 20.90
CA GLN A 84 -12.46 -20.78 21.06
C GLN A 84 -12.74 -22.11 20.36
N ILE A 85 -12.24 -22.27 19.11
CA ILE A 85 -12.39 -23.53 18.37
C ILE A 85 -11.69 -24.68 19.11
N SER A 86 -10.50 -24.43 19.64
CA SER A 86 -9.72 -25.45 20.36
C SER A 86 -10.34 -25.84 21.68
N GLU A 87 -10.95 -24.91 22.40
CA GLU A 87 -11.66 -25.15 23.67
C GLU A 87 -12.99 -25.86 23.44
N ASN A 88 -13.77 -25.46 22.42
CA ASN A 88 -15.07 -26.06 22.14
C ASN A 88 -14.94 -27.47 21.53
N PHE A 89 -13.87 -27.71 20.76
CA PHE A 89 -13.71 -28.97 20.01
C PHE A 89 -12.32 -29.58 20.23
N PRO A 90 -11.91 -29.84 21.44
CA PRO A 90 -10.55 -30.32 21.73
C PRO A 90 -10.26 -31.61 20.90
N ASP A 91 -9.04 -31.69 20.40
CA ASP A 91 -8.55 -32.82 19.62
C ASP A 91 -9.36 -33.11 18.33
N SER A 92 -10.17 -32.16 17.82
CA SER A 92 -10.82 -32.26 16.50
C SER A 92 -9.85 -31.98 15.35
N PHE A 93 -10.31 -32.26 14.10
CA PHE A 93 -9.62 -31.81 12.91
C PHE A 93 -9.52 -30.27 12.90
N GLU A 94 -10.61 -29.59 13.16
CA GLU A 94 -10.75 -28.14 13.10
C GLU A 94 -9.80 -27.46 14.09
N ALA A 95 -9.77 -27.94 15.35
CA ALA A 95 -8.86 -27.42 16.37
C ALA A 95 -7.38 -27.56 15.96
N ASN A 96 -6.96 -28.74 15.51
CA ASN A 96 -5.60 -28.96 15.08
C ASN A 96 -5.27 -28.13 13.82
N TYR A 97 -6.21 -27.95 12.91
CA TYR A 97 -6.01 -27.18 11.68
C TYR A 97 -5.86 -25.67 11.98
N VAL A 98 -6.68 -25.08 12.85
CA VAL A 98 -6.52 -23.67 13.22
C VAL A 98 -5.25 -23.41 14.04
N ILE A 99 -4.81 -24.35 14.87
CA ILE A 99 -3.50 -24.29 15.53
C ILE A 99 -2.36 -24.25 14.48
N PHE A 100 -2.43 -25.11 13.46
CA PHE A 100 -1.47 -25.05 12.35
C PHE A 100 -1.50 -23.68 11.65
N LYS A 101 -2.69 -23.15 11.37
CA LYS A 101 -2.82 -21.83 10.71
C LYS A 101 -2.22 -20.69 11.55
N GLN A 102 -2.26 -20.79 12.88
CA GLN A 102 -1.64 -19.80 13.78
C GLN A 102 -0.12 -19.95 13.89
N LEU A 103 0.39 -21.18 13.91
CA LEU A 103 1.80 -21.47 14.14
C LEU A 103 2.61 -21.65 12.85
N GLY A 104 1.94 -21.74 11.69
CA GLY A 104 2.58 -21.92 10.39
C GLY A 104 3.42 -23.20 10.30
N TRP A 105 4.50 -23.14 9.52
CA TRP A 105 5.37 -24.28 9.23
C TRP A 105 6.45 -24.53 10.29
N GLN A 106 6.39 -23.86 11.42
CA GLN A 106 7.25 -24.17 12.57
C GLN A 106 6.93 -25.57 13.15
N ASN A 107 7.85 -26.15 13.91
CA ASN A 107 7.73 -27.53 14.40
C ASN A 107 6.40 -27.83 15.10
N ALA A 108 5.91 -26.91 15.93
CA ALA A 108 4.63 -27.08 16.64
C ALA A 108 3.43 -27.04 15.70
N GLY A 109 3.45 -26.12 14.71
CA GLY A 109 2.40 -26.05 13.69
C GLY A 109 2.40 -27.29 12.79
N VAL A 110 3.57 -27.78 12.39
CA VAL A 110 3.73 -29.05 11.62
C VAL A 110 3.16 -30.24 12.40
N ALA A 111 3.38 -30.31 13.72
CA ALA A 111 2.80 -31.35 14.56
C ALA A 111 1.26 -31.27 14.57
N ALA A 112 0.72 -30.08 14.70
CA ALA A 112 -0.73 -29.84 14.64
C ALA A 112 -1.31 -30.24 13.26
N LEU A 113 -0.63 -29.86 12.15
CA LEU A 113 -1.03 -30.25 10.81
C LEU A 113 -1.06 -31.80 10.64
N LYS A 114 -0.02 -32.49 11.10
CA LYS A 114 0.02 -33.97 11.06
C LYS A 114 -1.14 -34.59 11.81
N ASN A 115 -1.49 -34.08 12.98
CA ASN A 115 -2.65 -34.51 13.76
C ASN A 115 -3.96 -34.23 12.99
N ALA A 116 -4.11 -33.05 12.40
CA ALA A 116 -5.27 -32.71 11.57
C ALA A 116 -5.40 -33.69 10.37
N LEU A 117 -4.32 -33.93 9.63
CA LEU A 117 -4.30 -34.85 8.50
C LEU A 117 -4.68 -36.28 8.91
N GLN A 118 -4.20 -36.76 10.05
CA GLN A 118 -4.58 -38.10 10.57
C GLN A 118 -6.09 -38.18 10.86
N LYS A 119 -6.70 -37.12 11.37
CA LYS A 119 -8.14 -37.07 11.63
C LYS A 119 -8.95 -36.98 10.33
N ALA A 120 -8.46 -36.25 9.36
CA ALA A 120 -9.09 -36.10 8.05
C ALA A 120 -9.15 -37.41 7.24
N THR A 121 -8.29 -38.40 7.51
CA THR A 121 -8.31 -39.70 6.80
C THR A 121 -9.65 -40.46 6.93
N LYS A 122 -10.43 -40.12 7.97
CA LYS A 122 -11.76 -40.72 8.18
C LYS A 122 -12.85 -40.11 7.29
N SER A 123 -12.55 -39.02 6.56
CA SER A 123 -13.46 -38.32 5.65
C SER A 123 -12.82 -38.15 4.27
N LYS A 124 -13.38 -38.81 3.24
CA LYS A 124 -12.86 -38.67 1.85
C LYS A 124 -12.90 -37.24 1.34
N SER A 125 -13.93 -36.46 1.68
CA SER A 125 -14.08 -35.07 1.24
C SER A 125 -13.05 -34.15 1.89
N LEU A 126 -12.80 -34.28 3.21
CA LEU A 126 -11.75 -33.54 3.90
C LEU A 126 -10.36 -33.92 3.39
N ALA A 127 -10.10 -35.22 3.21
CA ALA A 127 -8.82 -35.68 2.68
C ALA A 127 -8.49 -35.16 1.27
N ALA A 128 -9.51 -34.97 0.43
CA ALA A 128 -9.36 -34.41 -0.92
C ALA A 128 -9.05 -32.90 -0.85
N ASN A 129 -9.60 -32.16 0.09
CA ASN A 129 -9.42 -30.71 0.21
C ASN A 129 -8.05 -30.30 0.81
N LEU A 130 -7.26 -31.27 1.31
CA LEU A 130 -5.97 -31.02 1.99
C LEU A 130 -4.76 -31.43 1.13
N GLN A 131 -4.92 -31.52 -0.18
CA GLN A 131 -3.82 -31.92 -1.08
C GLN A 131 -2.68 -30.86 -1.08
N ALA A 132 -3.04 -29.58 -0.96
CA ALA A 132 -2.07 -28.49 -0.88
C ALA A 132 -1.16 -28.64 0.36
N GLU A 133 -1.76 -28.78 1.53
CA GLU A 133 -1.02 -28.96 2.80
C GLU A 133 -0.19 -30.25 2.79
N LYS A 134 -0.69 -31.31 2.21
CA LYS A 134 0.08 -32.56 2.06
C LYS A 134 1.28 -32.39 1.15
N MET A 135 1.13 -31.66 0.04
CA MET A 135 2.22 -31.39 -0.90
C MET A 135 3.30 -30.50 -0.27
N MET A 136 2.89 -29.45 0.43
CA MET A 136 3.80 -28.59 1.20
C MET A 136 4.51 -29.38 2.31
N LEU A 137 3.82 -30.28 3.00
CA LEU A 137 4.40 -31.13 4.03
C LEU A 137 5.41 -32.14 3.44
N ALA A 138 5.13 -32.71 2.28
CA ALA A 138 6.08 -33.59 1.58
C ALA A 138 7.37 -32.83 1.21
N GLU A 139 7.25 -31.61 0.70
CA GLU A 139 8.41 -30.74 0.45
C GLU A 139 9.17 -30.40 1.73
N LEU A 140 8.47 -30.03 2.81
CA LEU A 140 9.09 -29.77 4.12
C LEU A 140 9.93 -30.96 4.61
N GLN A 141 9.52 -32.19 4.25
CA GLN A 141 10.23 -33.43 4.59
C GLN A 141 11.27 -33.81 3.53
N LEU A 142 11.41 -33.01 2.47
CA LEU A 142 12.24 -33.28 1.29
C LEU A 142 11.91 -34.65 0.63
N ASP A 143 10.67 -35.10 0.77
CA ASP A 143 10.15 -36.30 0.15
C ASP A 143 9.60 -36.00 -1.25
N ASN A 144 10.51 -35.98 -2.22
CA ASN A 144 10.18 -35.70 -3.61
C ASN A 144 9.24 -36.75 -4.22
N MET A 145 9.27 -38.01 -3.76
CA MET A 145 8.40 -39.05 -4.28
C MET A 145 6.95 -38.78 -3.87
N SER A 146 6.71 -38.54 -2.60
CA SER A 146 5.37 -38.16 -2.09
C SER A 146 4.88 -36.88 -2.72
N ARG A 147 5.75 -35.85 -2.84
CA ARG A 147 5.39 -34.58 -3.48
C ARG A 147 4.94 -34.80 -4.93
N SER A 148 5.70 -35.55 -5.71
CA SER A 148 5.36 -35.83 -7.10
C SER A 148 4.07 -36.65 -7.26
N ALA A 149 3.83 -37.63 -6.37
CA ALA A 149 2.58 -38.43 -6.39
C ALA A 149 1.36 -37.54 -6.05
N ILE A 150 1.50 -36.58 -5.09
CA ILE A 150 0.43 -35.65 -4.76
C ILE A 150 0.22 -34.66 -5.90
N ALA A 151 1.31 -34.15 -6.52
CA ALA A 151 1.25 -33.29 -7.69
C ALA A 151 0.45 -33.92 -8.84
N GLN A 152 0.68 -35.23 -9.12
CA GLN A 152 -0.08 -35.97 -10.12
C GLN A 152 -1.57 -36.03 -9.77
N ASN A 153 -1.91 -36.31 -8.51
CA ASN A 153 -3.30 -36.34 -8.05
C ASN A 153 -4.02 -35.01 -8.22
N ILE A 154 -3.34 -33.91 -7.89
CA ILE A 154 -3.89 -32.53 -8.07
C ILE A 154 -4.07 -32.24 -9.54
N PHE A 155 -3.11 -32.60 -10.39
CA PHE A 155 -3.18 -32.42 -11.84
C PHE A 155 -4.35 -33.19 -12.47
N ASP A 156 -4.51 -34.46 -12.11
CA ASP A 156 -5.58 -35.33 -12.63
C ASP A 156 -6.97 -34.85 -12.16
N SER A 157 -7.07 -34.27 -10.97
CA SER A 157 -8.33 -33.74 -10.45
C SER A 157 -8.83 -32.50 -11.17
N LYS A 158 -7.97 -31.83 -11.95
CA LYS A 158 -8.24 -30.55 -12.64
C LYS A 158 -8.76 -29.45 -11.70
N THR A 159 -8.39 -29.50 -10.43
CA THR A 159 -8.85 -28.54 -9.42
C THR A 159 -8.20 -27.16 -9.61
N ILE A 160 -6.95 -27.12 -10.12
CA ILE A 160 -6.26 -25.88 -10.41
C ILE A 160 -6.61 -25.39 -11.79
N HIS A 161 -7.05 -24.14 -11.89
CA HIS A 161 -7.42 -23.52 -13.16
C HIS A 161 -6.23 -23.35 -14.10
N THR A 162 -6.49 -23.47 -15.39
CA THR A 162 -5.48 -23.43 -16.44
C THR A 162 -4.74 -22.08 -16.46
N SER A 163 -5.42 -20.98 -16.15
CA SER A 163 -4.81 -19.65 -16.04
C SER A 163 -3.69 -19.60 -15.00
N LEU A 164 -3.85 -20.31 -13.86
CA LEU A 164 -2.81 -20.37 -12.83
C LEU A 164 -1.62 -21.22 -13.27
N LEU A 165 -1.85 -22.31 -14.01
CA LEU A 165 -0.77 -23.12 -14.59
C LEU A 165 0.01 -22.32 -15.65
N ASN A 166 -0.69 -21.58 -16.53
CA ASN A 166 -0.06 -20.73 -17.54
C ASN A 166 0.75 -19.60 -16.88
N TYR A 167 0.20 -18.98 -15.84
CA TYR A 167 0.93 -17.96 -15.04
C TYR A 167 2.23 -18.57 -14.46
N SER A 168 2.13 -19.70 -13.81
CA SER A 168 3.27 -20.38 -13.17
C SER A 168 4.30 -20.89 -14.18
N TYR A 169 3.87 -21.30 -15.36
CA TYR A 169 4.75 -21.59 -16.48
C TYR A 169 5.57 -20.36 -16.86
N ASN A 170 4.92 -19.20 -17.01
CA ASN A 170 5.60 -17.95 -17.36
C ASN A 170 6.53 -17.46 -16.24
N VAL A 171 6.21 -17.74 -14.96
CA VAL A 171 7.14 -17.51 -13.84
C VAL A 171 8.42 -18.34 -14.03
N LEU A 172 8.30 -19.64 -14.34
CA LEU A 172 9.45 -20.51 -14.61
C LEU A 172 10.25 -20.05 -15.83
N MET A 173 9.58 -19.55 -16.89
CA MET A 173 10.25 -19.02 -18.09
C MET A 173 10.97 -17.69 -17.83
N SER A 174 10.67 -17.01 -16.75
CA SER A 174 11.38 -15.80 -16.33
C SER A 174 12.74 -16.08 -15.69
N VAL A 175 13.01 -17.34 -15.30
CA VAL A 175 14.20 -17.74 -14.56
C VAL A 175 15.26 -18.30 -15.49
N GLY A 176 16.51 -17.90 -15.32
CA GLY A 176 17.66 -18.42 -16.05
C GLY A 176 17.93 -19.90 -15.75
N HIS A 177 18.85 -20.50 -16.52
CA HIS A 177 19.20 -21.92 -16.36
C HIS A 177 19.86 -22.17 -15.00
N ASN A 178 19.41 -23.22 -14.29
CA ASN A 178 19.85 -23.57 -12.93
C ASN A 178 19.67 -22.45 -11.88
N GLY A 179 18.74 -21.48 -12.15
CA GLY A 179 18.45 -20.40 -11.21
C GLY A 179 17.74 -20.89 -9.95
N ILE A 180 17.80 -20.07 -8.91
CA ILE A 180 17.09 -20.28 -7.65
C ILE A 180 15.93 -19.30 -7.64
N LEU A 181 14.69 -19.79 -7.59
CA LEU A 181 13.47 -18.98 -7.55
C LEU A 181 12.92 -18.98 -6.13
N VAL A 182 12.82 -17.80 -5.55
CA VAL A 182 12.18 -17.55 -4.25
C VAL A 182 10.71 -17.23 -4.48
N VAL A 183 9.84 -17.94 -3.78
CA VAL A 183 8.37 -17.82 -3.84
C VAL A 183 7.78 -17.82 -2.44
N ASP A 184 6.50 -17.44 -2.33
CA ASP A 184 5.74 -17.42 -1.08
C ASP A 184 4.31 -17.90 -1.33
N GLY A 185 3.73 -18.61 -0.36
CA GLY A 185 2.37 -19.11 -0.43
C GLY A 185 2.14 -20.33 -1.34
N GLU A 186 1.05 -21.01 -1.08
CA GLU A 186 0.66 -22.24 -1.79
C GLU A 186 0.34 -21.98 -3.26
N ALA A 187 -0.40 -20.89 -3.54
CA ALA A 187 -0.87 -20.60 -4.90
C ALA A 187 0.26 -20.20 -5.87
N ALA A 188 1.35 -19.62 -5.36
CA ALA A 188 2.53 -19.32 -6.17
C ALA A 188 3.48 -20.52 -6.31
N THR A 189 3.38 -21.53 -5.46
CA THR A 189 4.36 -22.61 -5.34
C THR A 189 3.86 -23.93 -5.92
N ILE A 190 2.67 -24.38 -5.52
CA ILE A 190 2.12 -25.68 -5.89
C ILE A 190 2.02 -25.87 -7.41
N PRO A 191 1.50 -24.90 -8.20
CA PRO A 191 1.45 -25.06 -9.65
C PRO A 191 2.85 -25.15 -10.29
N ILE A 192 3.86 -24.50 -9.71
CA ILE A 192 5.25 -24.60 -10.17
C ILE A 192 5.78 -26.03 -9.97
N TRP A 193 5.60 -26.62 -8.78
CA TRP A 193 5.98 -28.01 -8.54
C TRP A 193 5.21 -28.99 -9.40
N MET A 194 3.92 -28.75 -9.68
CA MET A 194 3.15 -29.56 -10.62
C MET A 194 3.77 -29.54 -12.03
N LEU A 195 4.15 -28.36 -12.53
CA LEU A 195 4.80 -28.23 -13.83
C LEU A 195 6.16 -28.95 -13.85
N GLN A 196 6.92 -28.90 -12.77
CA GLN A 196 8.21 -29.59 -12.67
C GLN A 196 8.05 -31.10 -12.52
N ASP A 197 7.23 -31.55 -11.59
CA ASP A 197 7.14 -32.95 -11.18
C ASP A 197 6.34 -33.78 -12.20
N VAL A 198 5.19 -33.25 -12.68
CA VAL A 198 4.29 -33.98 -13.59
C VAL A 198 4.68 -33.81 -15.06
N MET A 199 4.93 -32.54 -15.46
CA MET A 199 5.16 -32.20 -16.86
C MET A 199 6.66 -32.12 -17.24
N GLY A 200 7.57 -32.19 -16.28
CA GLY A 200 9.01 -32.14 -16.53
C GLY A 200 9.55 -30.76 -16.91
N ILE A 201 8.77 -29.70 -16.69
CA ILE A 201 9.08 -28.35 -17.12
C ILE A 201 10.06 -27.71 -16.14
N ARG A 202 11.22 -27.25 -16.65
CA ARG A 202 12.23 -26.48 -15.89
C ARG A 202 12.62 -27.11 -14.53
N ARG A 203 12.89 -28.43 -14.50
CA ARG A 203 13.40 -29.14 -13.31
C ARG A 203 14.78 -28.67 -12.88
N ASP A 204 15.46 -27.93 -13.72
CA ASP A 204 16.74 -27.27 -13.43
C ASP A 204 16.61 -26.18 -12.35
N ILE A 205 15.45 -25.51 -12.26
CA ILE A 205 15.21 -24.42 -11.31
C ILE A 205 14.96 -24.98 -9.91
N LYS A 206 15.62 -24.42 -8.92
CA LYS A 206 15.43 -24.73 -7.50
C LYS A 206 14.43 -23.76 -6.90
N ILE A 207 13.41 -24.28 -6.24
CA ILE A 207 12.33 -23.48 -5.64
C ILE A 207 12.55 -23.37 -4.15
N LEU A 208 12.71 -22.15 -3.65
CA LEU A 208 12.75 -21.83 -2.21
C LEU A 208 11.42 -21.18 -1.83
N ASN A 209 10.60 -21.90 -1.07
CA ASN A 209 9.37 -21.34 -0.51
C ASN A 209 9.65 -20.71 0.85
N LEU A 210 9.24 -19.44 1.03
CA LEU A 210 9.53 -18.68 2.26
C LEU A 210 8.72 -19.15 3.47
N ASP A 211 7.49 -19.62 3.27
CA ASP A 211 6.68 -20.19 4.38
C ASP A 211 7.38 -21.41 4.97
N LEU A 212 7.86 -22.34 4.12
CA LEU A 212 8.58 -23.53 4.56
C LEU A 212 9.95 -23.17 5.17
N ALA A 213 10.58 -22.09 4.68
CA ALA A 213 11.85 -21.59 5.20
C ALA A 213 11.76 -21.07 6.65
N GLU A 214 10.57 -20.86 7.21
CA GLU A 214 10.38 -20.59 8.63
C GLU A 214 10.77 -21.81 9.51
N ASN A 215 10.75 -23.01 8.92
CA ASN A 215 11.28 -24.21 9.58
C ASN A 215 12.77 -24.29 9.38
N THR A 216 13.53 -23.99 10.44
CA THR A 216 14.99 -23.92 10.38
C THR A 216 15.65 -25.25 10.01
N ALA A 217 15.08 -26.38 10.38
CA ALA A 217 15.60 -27.71 10.04
C ALA A 217 15.46 -27.98 8.54
N TYR A 218 14.28 -27.69 7.96
CA TYR A 218 14.05 -27.76 6.52
C TYR A 218 15.01 -26.84 5.78
N LEU A 219 15.08 -25.57 6.19
CA LEU A 219 15.91 -24.58 5.52
C LEU A 219 17.38 -25.01 5.49
N SER A 220 17.90 -25.46 6.63
CA SER A 220 19.28 -25.92 6.72
C SER A 220 19.58 -27.09 5.77
N GLU A 221 18.70 -28.08 5.72
CA GLU A 221 18.89 -29.24 4.84
C GLU A 221 18.66 -28.90 3.37
N TRP A 222 17.67 -28.00 3.07
CA TRP A 222 17.43 -27.51 1.71
C TRP A 222 18.66 -26.76 1.17
N LEU A 223 19.26 -25.86 1.99
CA LEU A 223 20.48 -25.13 1.62
C LEU A 223 21.66 -26.06 1.36
N LYS A 224 21.85 -27.04 2.22
CA LYS A 224 22.92 -28.05 2.08
C LYS A 224 22.74 -28.86 0.78
N ASN A 225 21.51 -29.33 0.49
CA ASN A 225 21.21 -30.10 -0.71
C ASN A 225 21.41 -29.31 -2.01
N ASN A 226 21.28 -27.98 -1.94
CA ASN A 226 21.52 -27.08 -3.06
C ASN A 226 22.93 -26.46 -3.07
N GLN A 227 23.80 -26.90 -2.15
CA GLN A 227 25.20 -26.44 -2.04
C GLN A 227 25.31 -24.92 -1.85
N LEU A 228 24.45 -24.36 -1.00
CA LEU A 228 24.42 -22.93 -0.71
C LEU A 228 25.01 -22.62 0.66
N LYS A 229 25.78 -21.55 0.72
CA LYS A 229 26.30 -20.99 1.97
C LYS A 229 25.22 -20.17 2.66
N SER A 230 25.14 -20.27 3.98
CA SER A 230 24.25 -19.45 4.82
C SER A 230 24.94 -19.05 6.11
N LYS A 231 24.40 -18.06 6.80
CA LYS A 231 24.80 -17.76 8.19
C LYS A 231 24.08 -18.72 9.14
N GLU A 232 24.67 -18.96 10.32
CA GLU A 232 24.00 -19.78 11.33
C GLU A 232 22.71 -19.10 11.82
N ALA A 233 21.67 -19.92 12.05
CA ALA A 233 20.36 -19.51 12.58
C ALA A 233 19.63 -18.39 11.78
N GLU A 234 19.69 -18.44 10.45
CA GLU A 234 18.96 -17.49 9.62
C GLU A 234 17.45 -17.65 9.72
N LYS A 235 16.73 -16.51 9.75
CA LYS A 235 15.28 -16.43 9.63
C LYS A 235 14.90 -16.24 8.16
N SER A 236 13.70 -16.66 7.77
CA SER A 236 13.18 -16.52 6.39
C SER A 236 13.32 -15.10 5.81
N ILE A 237 13.12 -14.07 6.64
CA ILE A 237 13.23 -12.67 6.19
C ILE A 237 14.67 -12.22 5.93
N THR A 238 15.66 -12.75 6.66
CA THR A 238 17.08 -12.40 6.48
C THR A 238 17.73 -13.17 5.35
N ILE A 239 17.19 -14.33 5.02
CA ILE A 239 17.72 -15.20 3.96
C ILE A 239 17.64 -14.55 2.58
N ILE A 240 16.59 -13.75 2.33
CA ILE A 240 16.40 -13.02 1.07
C ILE A 240 17.62 -12.16 0.73
N LYS A 241 18.19 -11.49 1.73
CA LYS A 241 19.36 -10.64 1.57
C LYS A 241 20.67 -11.44 1.56
N ASN A 242 20.79 -12.39 2.49
CA ASN A 242 22.07 -13.05 2.73
C ASN A 242 22.43 -14.09 1.67
N LEU A 243 21.46 -14.80 1.10
CA LEU A 243 21.76 -15.85 0.10
C LEU A 243 22.49 -15.30 -1.14
N PRO A 244 22.04 -14.22 -1.80
CA PRO A 244 22.77 -13.69 -2.95
C PRO A 244 24.15 -13.14 -2.59
N GLU A 245 24.31 -12.56 -1.40
CA GLU A 245 25.60 -12.02 -0.94
C GLU A 245 26.63 -13.12 -0.66
N LEU A 246 26.19 -14.26 -0.11
CA LEU A 246 27.06 -15.38 0.25
C LEU A 246 27.34 -16.34 -0.92
N ASN A 247 26.51 -16.28 -1.97
CA ASN A 247 26.59 -17.18 -3.14
C ASN A 247 26.57 -16.37 -4.45
N PRO A 248 27.56 -15.50 -4.68
CA PRO A 248 27.56 -14.59 -5.84
C PRO A 248 27.67 -15.30 -7.19
N GLU A 249 28.07 -16.58 -7.20
CA GLU A 249 28.14 -17.44 -8.38
C GLU A 249 26.77 -18.03 -8.79
N LYS A 250 25.74 -17.89 -7.97
CA LYS A 250 24.37 -18.35 -8.21
C LYS A 250 23.49 -17.19 -8.60
N GLU A 251 22.49 -17.47 -9.45
CA GLU A 251 21.48 -16.49 -9.81
C GLU A 251 20.23 -16.69 -8.97
N PHE A 252 19.81 -15.62 -8.29
CA PHE A 252 18.61 -15.59 -7.46
C PHE A 252 17.52 -14.79 -8.13
N TYR A 253 16.33 -15.36 -8.19
CA TYR A 253 15.13 -14.78 -8.76
C TYR A 253 14.05 -14.72 -7.70
N TYR A 254 13.27 -13.66 -7.72
CA TYR A 254 12.19 -13.39 -6.77
C TYR A 254 10.90 -13.22 -7.54
N ALA A 255 9.89 -14.07 -7.27
CA ALA A 255 8.60 -13.99 -7.93
C ALA A 255 7.92 -12.64 -7.68
N LEU A 256 7.21 -12.09 -8.66
CA LEU A 256 6.46 -10.83 -8.50
C LEU A 256 5.25 -10.95 -7.55
N THR A 257 4.97 -12.14 -7.04
CA THR A 257 3.97 -12.38 -5.99
C THR A 257 4.49 -12.05 -4.59
N LEU A 258 5.80 -11.92 -4.42
CA LEU A 258 6.39 -11.54 -3.13
C LEU A 258 6.03 -10.09 -2.78
N SER A 259 5.72 -9.84 -1.52
CA SER A 259 5.38 -8.52 -1.04
C SER A 259 6.60 -7.58 -1.03
N ARG A 260 6.33 -6.28 -1.17
CA ARG A 260 7.39 -5.27 -1.08
C ARG A 260 8.14 -5.32 0.27
N ASN A 261 7.46 -5.67 1.35
CA ASN A 261 8.08 -5.79 2.67
C ASN A 261 9.12 -6.89 2.71
N GLN A 262 8.83 -8.05 2.11
CA GLN A 262 9.78 -9.15 2.00
C GLN A 262 11.02 -8.74 1.18
N LEU A 263 10.86 -7.95 0.13
CA LEU A 263 11.92 -7.56 -0.79
C LEU A 263 12.65 -6.26 -0.42
N HIS A 264 12.16 -5.49 0.56
CA HIS A 264 12.64 -4.15 0.88
C HIS A 264 14.16 -4.05 1.08
N SER A 265 14.77 -5.08 1.68
CA SER A 265 16.23 -5.08 1.96
C SER A 265 17.13 -5.22 0.72
N ILE A 266 16.55 -5.58 -0.44
CA ILE A 266 17.25 -5.82 -1.70
C ILE A 266 16.58 -5.13 -2.90
N GLU A 267 15.56 -4.30 -2.65
CA GLU A 267 14.71 -3.69 -3.69
C GLU A 267 15.54 -2.93 -4.75
N ASP A 268 16.60 -2.27 -4.33
CA ASP A 268 17.52 -1.52 -5.18
C ASP A 268 18.40 -2.38 -6.10
N ARG A 269 18.44 -3.70 -5.86
CA ARG A 269 19.23 -4.68 -6.62
C ARG A 269 18.39 -5.64 -7.43
N LEU A 270 17.07 -5.40 -7.51
CA LEU A 270 16.13 -6.24 -8.23
C LEU A 270 15.79 -5.66 -9.61
N TYR A 271 15.96 -6.47 -10.64
CA TYR A 271 15.66 -6.13 -12.03
C TYR A 271 14.60 -7.08 -12.58
N VAL A 272 13.46 -6.54 -13.01
CA VAL A 272 12.35 -7.33 -13.57
C VAL A 272 12.75 -7.95 -14.89
N VAL A 273 12.64 -9.27 -15.01
CA VAL A 273 12.99 -10.02 -16.23
C VAL A 273 11.81 -10.86 -16.76
N GLY A 274 10.63 -10.63 -16.26
CA GLY A 274 9.38 -11.32 -16.60
C GLY A 274 8.44 -11.29 -15.41
N LEU A 275 7.89 -12.43 -15.00
CA LEU A 275 7.11 -12.58 -13.76
C LEU A 275 7.99 -12.86 -12.52
N ALA A 276 9.29 -12.65 -12.67
CA ALA A 276 10.27 -12.65 -11.60
C ALA A 276 11.26 -11.50 -11.78
N SER A 277 11.89 -11.08 -10.69
CA SER A 277 13.02 -10.15 -10.68
C SER A 277 14.31 -10.90 -10.38
N ILE A 278 15.38 -10.61 -11.11
CA ILE A 278 16.73 -11.14 -10.84
C ILE A 278 17.48 -10.20 -9.89
N HIS A 279 18.21 -10.76 -8.92
CA HIS A 279 19.13 -9.98 -8.08
C HIS A 279 20.47 -9.79 -8.78
N LYS A 280 20.95 -8.54 -8.84
CA LYS A 280 22.31 -8.21 -9.34
C LYS A 280 22.97 -7.18 -8.44
N ASN A 281 24.28 -7.36 -8.21
CA ASN A 281 25.07 -6.45 -7.38
C ASN A 281 25.58 -5.20 -8.12
N SER A 282 25.40 -5.13 -9.43
CA SER A 282 25.76 -4.00 -10.31
C SER A 282 24.60 -3.68 -11.22
N ASN A 283 24.65 -2.49 -11.83
CA ASN A 283 23.67 -2.11 -12.85
C ASN A 283 23.55 -3.19 -13.92
N PHE A 284 22.32 -3.60 -14.17
CA PHE A 284 21.99 -4.66 -15.12
C PHE A 284 20.94 -4.16 -16.12
N ASP A 285 21.28 -4.27 -17.41
CA ASP A 285 20.29 -4.03 -18.48
C ASP A 285 19.37 -5.25 -18.60
N ASN A 286 18.20 -5.14 -17.98
CA ASN A 286 17.21 -6.20 -17.97
C ASN A 286 16.29 -6.23 -19.21
N TYR A 287 16.32 -5.18 -20.05
CA TYR A 287 15.36 -5.05 -21.17
C TYR A 287 15.50 -6.18 -22.19
N SER A 288 16.71 -6.57 -22.54
CA SER A 288 16.96 -7.66 -23.50
C SER A 288 16.42 -8.99 -22.97
N THR A 289 16.72 -9.31 -21.71
CA THR A 289 16.21 -10.56 -21.07
C THR A 289 14.70 -10.52 -20.90
N LEU A 290 14.14 -9.40 -20.47
CA LEU A 290 12.70 -9.18 -20.33
C LEU A 290 11.97 -9.43 -21.66
N LYS A 291 12.47 -8.81 -22.74
CA LYS A 291 11.91 -8.94 -24.07
C LYS A 291 11.96 -10.40 -24.57
N GLU A 292 13.12 -11.06 -24.45
CA GLU A 292 13.28 -12.45 -24.84
C GLU A 292 12.31 -13.36 -24.09
N ASN A 293 12.20 -13.20 -22.75
CA ASN A 293 11.31 -14.03 -21.95
C ASN A 293 9.85 -13.84 -22.35
N ILE A 294 9.40 -12.59 -22.51
CA ILE A 294 7.98 -12.31 -22.79
C ILE A 294 7.62 -12.69 -24.23
N GLU A 295 8.44 -12.35 -25.23
CA GLU A 295 8.07 -12.52 -26.63
C GLU A 295 8.37 -13.92 -27.18
N SER A 296 9.35 -14.63 -26.59
CA SER A 296 9.80 -15.91 -27.12
C SER A 296 9.43 -17.11 -26.26
N LYS A 297 9.19 -16.92 -24.97
CA LYS A 297 9.01 -18.03 -24.01
C LYS A 297 7.64 -18.06 -23.34
N PHE A 298 6.98 -16.89 -23.17
CA PHE A 298 5.72 -16.81 -22.43
C PHE A 298 4.54 -17.33 -23.23
N LEU A 299 3.64 -18.00 -22.53
CA LEU A 299 2.29 -18.33 -23.01
C LEU A 299 1.39 -17.16 -22.60
N ILE A 300 1.02 -16.27 -23.52
CA ILE A 300 0.22 -15.07 -23.22
C ILE A 300 -1.11 -15.02 -23.97
N ASP A 301 -1.40 -15.96 -24.85
CA ASP A 301 -2.64 -15.95 -25.64
C ASP A 301 -3.89 -16.01 -24.76
N TYR A 302 -3.84 -16.75 -23.64
CA TYR A 302 -4.94 -16.83 -22.67
C TYR A 302 -5.27 -15.49 -21.99
N LEU A 303 -4.36 -14.51 -22.04
CA LEU A 303 -4.62 -13.16 -21.54
C LEU A 303 -5.54 -12.36 -22.47
N THR A 304 -5.65 -12.76 -23.72
CA THR A 304 -6.47 -12.08 -24.74
C THR A 304 -7.76 -12.83 -25.05
N VAL A 305 -7.73 -14.17 -24.99
CA VAL A 305 -8.86 -15.03 -25.34
C VAL A 305 -9.10 -16.04 -24.23
N ASP A 306 -10.31 -16.04 -23.69
CA ASP A 306 -10.73 -17.01 -22.68
C ASP A 306 -11.37 -18.21 -23.35
N PHE A 307 -10.57 -19.23 -23.63
CA PHE A 307 -11.06 -20.47 -24.23
C PHE A 307 -11.73 -21.43 -23.23
N ASN A 308 -11.49 -21.25 -21.94
CA ASN A 308 -11.88 -22.21 -20.91
C ASN A 308 -13.11 -21.76 -20.10
N GLY A 309 -13.53 -20.49 -20.22
CA GLY A 309 -14.64 -19.95 -19.45
C GLY A 309 -14.40 -19.94 -17.94
N GLU A 310 -13.16 -19.76 -17.51
CA GLU A 310 -12.80 -19.76 -16.09
C GLU A 310 -13.48 -18.60 -15.34
N PRO A 311 -13.88 -18.79 -14.06
CA PRO A 311 -14.44 -17.71 -13.25
C PRO A 311 -13.47 -16.52 -13.13
N LYS A 312 -13.99 -15.30 -13.09
CA LYS A 312 -13.17 -14.08 -12.85
C LYS A 312 -12.42 -14.13 -11.53
N THR A 313 -12.95 -14.85 -10.55
CA THR A 313 -12.38 -15.07 -9.22
C THR A 313 -11.35 -16.20 -9.18
N ALA A 314 -11.16 -16.96 -10.28
CA ALA A 314 -10.08 -17.95 -10.35
C ALA A 314 -8.72 -17.32 -10.04
N THR A 315 -7.92 -17.96 -9.20
CA THR A 315 -6.65 -17.41 -8.70
C THR A 315 -5.71 -16.99 -9.83
N GLY A 316 -5.65 -17.74 -10.92
CA GLY A 316 -4.87 -17.37 -12.09
C GLY A 316 -5.31 -16.05 -12.71
N ARG A 317 -6.61 -15.74 -12.71
CA ARG A 317 -7.16 -14.47 -13.21
C ARG A 317 -6.75 -13.29 -12.33
N ILE A 318 -6.70 -13.49 -11.02
CA ILE A 318 -6.21 -12.45 -10.07
C ILE A 318 -4.73 -12.16 -10.31
N TYR A 319 -3.93 -13.21 -10.58
CA TYR A 319 -2.50 -13.06 -10.85
C TYR A 319 -2.18 -12.41 -12.20
N GLU A 320 -3.16 -12.29 -13.13
CA GLU A 320 -2.97 -11.58 -14.39
C GLU A 320 -2.51 -10.13 -14.22
N SER A 321 -2.87 -9.48 -13.11
CA SER A 321 -2.40 -8.12 -12.79
C SER A 321 -0.87 -8.01 -12.69
N ASN A 322 -0.17 -9.09 -12.34
CA ASN A 322 1.29 -9.11 -12.22
C ASN A 322 2.01 -8.98 -13.58
N TYR A 323 1.32 -9.21 -14.71
CA TYR A 323 1.87 -8.95 -16.05
C TYR A 323 1.98 -7.46 -16.36
N ILE A 324 1.24 -6.60 -15.68
CA ILE A 324 1.19 -5.17 -15.99
C ILE A 324 2.57 -4.54 -15.88
N LEU A 325 3.32 -4.83 -14.81
CA LEU A 325 4.66 -4.26 -14.61
C LEU A 325 5.66 -4.67 -15.70
N PRO A 326 5.87 -5.97 -16.00
CA PRO A 326 6.78 -6.37 -17.08
C PRO A 326 6.34 -5.84 -18.46
N PHE A 327 5.04 -5.77 -18.74
CA PHE A 327 4.55 -5.23 -20.01
C PHE A 327 4.74 -3.70 -20.11
N LEU A 328 4.61 -2.96 -19.02
CA LEU A 328 4.94 -1.53 -18.97
C LEU A 328 6.43 -1.29 -19.30
N LEU A 329 7.32 -2.10 -18.72
CA LEU A 329 8.76 -2.01 -19.01
C LEU A 329 9.06 -2.37 -20.48
N LEU A 330 8.38 -3.39 -21.02
CA LEU A 330 8.56 -3.76 -22.43
C LEU A 330 8.00 -2.70 -23.38
N LYS A 331 6.86 -2.08 -23.04
CA LYS A 331 6.35 -0.92 -23.77
C LYS A 331 7.34 0.23 -23.73
N GLU A 332 7.91 0.56 -22.57
CA GLU A 332 8.94 1.60 -22.44
C GLU A 332 10.17 1.33 -23.30
N TYR A 333 10.61 0.08 -23.40
CA TYR A 333 11.66 -0.34 -24.32
C TYR A 333 11.30 0.00 -25.76
N TYR A 334 10.08 -0.31 -26.21
CA TYR A 334 9.64 -0.02 -27.57
C TYR A 334 9.44 1.47 -27.86
N ASP A 335 9.00 2.24 -26.86
CA ASP A 335 8.97 3.70 -26.96
C ASP A 335 10.37 4.29 -27.19
N LYS A 336 11.36 3.82 -26.41
CA LYS A 336 12.76 4.26 -26.52
C LYS A 336 13.42 3.85 -27.83
N THR A 337 13.04 2.73 -28.41
CA THR A 337 13.59 2.23 -29.70
C THR A 337 12.80 2.68 -30.92
N GLY A 338 11.73 3.47 -30.73
CA GLY A 338 10.92 4.04 -31.82
C GLY A 338 9.98 3.03 -32.51
N ASN A 339 9.74 1.86 -31.94
CA ASN A 339 8.81 0.88 -32.48
C ASN A 339 7.39 1.12 -31.97
N ASN A 340 6.75 2.15 -32.53
CA ASN A 340 5.42 2.60 -32.10
C ASN A 340 4.35 1.49 -32.21
N LYS A 341 4.40 0.67 -33.26
CA LYS A 341 3.42 -0.42 -33.46
C LYS A 341 3.48 -1.46 -32.34
N ALA A 342 4.68 -1.84 -31.92
CA ALA A 342 4.85 -2.76 -30.80
C ALA A 342 4.43 -2.10 -29.49
N SER A 343 4.79 -0.84 -29.27
CA SER A 343 4.38 -0.07 -28.08
C SER A 343 2.86 0.00 -27.94
N GLU A 344 2.12 0.33 -29.00
CA GLU A 344 0.67 0.39 -29.02
C GLU A 344 0.03 -0.96 -28.69
N ARG A 345 0.52 -2.07 -29.27
CA ARG A 345 0.05 -3.43 -28.98
C ARG A 345 0.17 -3.77 -27.48
N TRP A 346 1.32 -3.47 -26.88
CA TRP A 346 1.52 -3.72 -25.44
C TRP A 346 0.65 -2.81 -24.59
N GLN A 347 0.45 -1.56 -24.99
CA GLN A 347 -0.48 -0.65 -24.30
C GLN A 347 -1.92 -1.16 -24.28
N GLU A 348 -2.43 -1.68 -25.39
CA GLU A 348 -3.77 -2.26 -25.46
C GLU A 348 -3.92 -3.45 -24.50
N LEU A 349 -2.94 -4.35 -24.47
CA LEU A 349 -2.95 -5.49 -23.56
C LEU A 349 -2.87 -5.07 -22.08
N ILE A 350 -2.00 -4.11 -21.76
CA ILE A 350 -1.88 -3.54 -20.41
C ILE A 350 -3.23 -2.95 -19.96
N LEU A 351 -3.90 -2.16 -20.81
CA LEU A 351 -5.20 -1.55 -20.49
C LEU A 351 -6.30 -2.59 -20.31
N SER A 352 -6.29 -3.66 -21.11
CA SER A 352 -7.22 -4.76 -20.97
C SER A 352 -7.04 -5.51 -19.64
N LEU A 353 -5.80 -5.80 -19.27
CA LEU A 353 -5.46 -6.43 -17.96
C LEU A 353 -5.83 -5.52 -16.79
N ALA A 354 -5.55 -4.24 -16.90
CA ALA A 354 -5.86 -3.24 -15.88
C ALA A 354 -7.38 -3.06 -15.67
N ASP A 355 -8.16 -3.16 -16.74
CA ASP A 355 -9.61 -3.09 -16.70
C ASP A 355 -10.18 -4.31 -15.96
N ARG A 356 -9.74 -5.52 -16.31
CA ARG A 356 -10.14 -6.76 -15.63
C ARG A 356 -9.77 -6.76 -14.14
N SER A 357 -8.63 -6.18 -13.80
CA SER A 357 -8.12 -6.08 -12.42
C SER A 357 -8.69 -4.88 -11.66
N GLN A 358 -9.59 -4.09 -12.25
CA GLN A 358 -10.21 -2.89 -11.66
C GLN A 358 -9.22 -1.78 -11.28
N ILE A 359 -8.05 -1.74 -11.92
CA ILE A 359 -7.00 -0.73 -11.69
C ILE A 359 -6.72 0.12 -12.93
N LYS A 360 -7.64 0.14 -13.90
CA LYS A 360 -7.48 0.84 -15.19
C LYS A 360 -7.11 2.31 -15.03
N ASN A 361 -7.78 3.03 -14.13
CA ASN A 361 -7.47 4.44 -13.91
C ASN A 361 -6.03 4.65 -13.46
N ARG A 362 -5.55 3.85 -12.51
CA ARG A 362 -4.17 3.90 -12.01
C ARG A 362 -3.15 3.59 -13.11
N VAL A 363 -3.41 2.57 -13.91
CA VAL A 363 -2.53 2.17 -15.01
C VAL A 363 -2.58 3.18 -16.16
N SER A 364 -3.74 3.72 -16.49
CA SER A 364 -3.88 4.80 -17.48
C SER A 364 -3.07 6.05 -17.10
N MET A 365 -3.03 6.39 -15.80
CA MET A 365 -2.15 7.46 -15.32
C MET A 365 -0.66 7.15 -15.53
N LEU A 366 -0.25 5.89 -15.33
CA LEU A 366 1.14 5.47 -15.59
C LEU A 366 1.48 5.49 -17.09
N LEU A 367 0.55 5.05 -17.93
CA LEU A 367 0.72 5.06 -19.40
C LEU A 367 0.69 6.48 -19.98
N ASN A 368 -0.17 7.34 -19.45
CA ASN A 368 -0.27 8.74 -19.82
C ASN A 368 0.85 9.60 -19.19
N LYS A 369 1.61 9.06 -18.24
CA LYS A 369 2.97 9.55 -18.02
C LYS A 369 3.72 9.32 -19.34
N LYS A 370 3.63 10.29 -20.25
CA LYS A 370 4.59 10.41 -21.37
C LYS A 370 5.96 10.20 -20.74
N PRO A 371 6.86 9.38 -21.35
CA PRO A 371 8.24 9.24 -20.90
C PRO A 371 8.71 10.66 -20.68
N GLY A 372 9.02 11.01 -19.43
CA GLY A 372 8.92 12.37 -18.95
C GLY A 372 9.29 13.34 -20.07
N LYS A 373 8.32 14.14 -20.53
CA LYS A 373 8.69 15.30 -21.34
C LYS A 373 9.93 15.82 -20.66
N PRO A 374 11.09 15.97 -21.34
CA PRO A 374 12.29 16.47 -20.69
C PRO A 374 11.79 17.65 -19.88
N LEU A 375 11.94 17.57 -18.55
CA LEU A 375 11.36 18.49 -17.54
C LEU A 375 11.26 19.83 -18.21
N GLN A 376 10.06 20.36 -18.41
CA GLN A 376 9.78 21.48 -19.31
C GLN A 376 10.92 22.49 -19.10
N SER A 377 11.65 22.88 -20.13
CA SER A 377 12.85 23.70 -19.97
C SER A 377 12.42 25.06 -19.43
N PHE A 378 12.33 25.14 -18.11
CA PHE A 378 12.04 26.38 -17.43
C PHE A 378 13.27 27.27 -17.49
N LYS A 379 13.08 28.56 -17.80
CA LYS A 379 14.13 29.55 -17.62
C LYS A 379 14.54 29.58 -16.15
N LYS A 380 15.84 29.60 -15.91
CA LYS A 380 16.36 29.72 -14.55
C LYS A 380 15.84 30.99 -13.90
N VAL A 381 15.37 30.89 -12.67
CA VAL A 381 15.10 32.02 -11.77
C VAL A 381 15.92 31.84 -10.50
N GLU A 382 16.37 32.93 -9.91
CA GLU A 382 17.08 32.85 -8.64
C GLU A 382 16.11 32.51 -7.49
N LEU A 383 16.44 31.45 -6.76
CA LEU A 383 15.77 31.03 -5.54
C LEU A 383 16.66 31.29 -4.34
N ASP A 384 16.07 31.66 -3.22
CA ASP A 384 16.76 31.62 -1.94
C ASP A 384 16.86 30.16 -1.44
N ILE A 385 17.91 29.49 -1.92
CA ILE A 385 18.16 28.08 -1.58
C ILE A 385 18.40 27.88 -0.09
N LYS A 386 19.04 28.84 0.57
CA LYS A 386 19.31 28.75 2.01
C LYS A 386 18.01 28.79 2.81
N GLU A 387 17.07 29.63 2.40
CA GLU A 387 15.75 29.69 3.03
C GLU A 387 14.93 28.43 2.74
N LEU A 388 14.96 27.92 1.51
CA LEU A 388 14.29 26.68 1.13
C LEU A 388 14.85 25.47 1.91
N ASP A 389 16.18 25.33 1.97
CA ASP A 389 16.82 24.23 2.69
C ASP A 389 16.53 24.27 4.21
N LYS A 390 16.37 25.45 4.82
CA LYS A 390 15.97 25.58 6.22
C LYS A 390 14.54 25.12 6.50
N LYS A 391 13.66 25.24 5.50
CA LYS A 391 12.27 24.77 5.59
C LYS A 391 12.13 23.26 5.39
N LEU A 392 13.21 22.53 5.13
CA LEU A 392 13.18 21.10 4.85
C LEU A 392 13.72 20.29 6.02
N VAL A 393 12.89 19.41 6.56
CA VAL A 393 13.23 18.52 7.67
C VAL A 393 13.37 17.09 7.17
N LYS A 394 14.44 16.42 7.61
CA LYS A 394 14.69 15.01 7.26
C LYS A 394 13.66 14.09 7.92
N ILE A 395 12.98 13.31 7.12
CA ILE A 395 11.99 12.33 7.58
C ILE A 395 12.65 10.96 7.77
N LYS A 396 13.24 10.41 6.69
CA LYS A 396 13.95 9.12 6.71
C LYS A 396 14.86 8.99 5.50
N GLY A 397 16.06 8.37 5.67
CA GLY A 397 16.96 8.12 4.55
C GLY A 397 17.30 9.40 3.78
N ASN A 398 16.92 9.45 2.51
CA ASN A 398 17.08 10.59 1.59
C ASN A 398 15.80 11.45 1.44
N LEU A 399 14.75 11.19 2.26
CA LEU A 399 13.46 11.86 2.20
C LEU A 399 13.37 13.00 3.20
N TYR A 400 12.92 14.17 2.74
CA TYR A 400 12.67 15.39 3.51
C TYR A 400 11.24 15.88 3.25
N ALA A 401 10.67 16.62 4.20
CA ALA A 401 9.41 17.34 4.05
C ALA A 401 9.56 18.81 4.44
N SER A 402 8.75 19.69 3.85
CA SER A 402 8.70 21.09 4.29
C SER A 402 8.09 21.19 5.69
N THR A 403 8.58 22.14 6.48
CA THR A 403 8.13 22.39 7.87
C THR A 403 6.66 22.79 7.95
N SER A 404 6.10 23.36 6.89
CA SER A 404 4.70 23.77 6.77
C SER A 404 4.16 23.44 5.39
N GLU A 405 2.86 23.64 5.19
CA GLU A 405 2.25 23.66 3.86
C GLU A 405 2.93 24.69 2.96
N VAL A 406 2.82 24.53 1.64
CA VAL A 406 3.21 25.57 0.68
C VAL A 406 2.32 26.77 0.88
N ASN A 407 2.93 27.94 1.12
CA ASN A 407 2.20 29.18 1.35
C ASN A 407 1.99 29.99 0.05
N ASN A 408 1.16 31.00 0.12
CA ASN A 408 0.88 31.90 -1.01
C ASN A 408 2.15 32.64 -1.49
N LYS A 409 3.10 32.95 -0.62
CA LYS A 409 4.37 33.57 -1.02
C LYS A 409 5.11 32.75 -2.07
N ASP A 410 5.25 31.45 -1.82
CA ASP A 410 5.98 30.53 -2.68
C ASP A 410 5.18 30.16 -3.92
N TYR A 411 3.86 29.93 -3.77
CA TYR A 411 2.99 29.56 -4.88
C TYR A 411 2.70 30.73 -5.84
N TRP A 412 2.45 31.93 -5.31
CA TRP A 412 2.25 33.14 -6.12
C TRP A 412 3.52 33.56 -6.87
N PHE A 413 4.67 33.31 -6.29
CA PHE A 413 5.95 33.50 -7.00
C PHE A 413 6.04 32.57 -8.22
N TYR A 414 5.64 31.32 -8.11
CA TYR A 414 5.56 30.39 -9.21
C TYR A 414 4.57 30.85 -10.29
N LEU A 415 3.37 31.26 -9.90
CA LEU A 415 2.36 31.74 -10.86
C LEU A 415 2.82 33.02 -11.59
N ASP A 416 3.43 33.97 -10.88
CA ASP A 416 4.02 35.19 -11.46
C ASP A 416 5.15 34.84 -12.46
N TYR A 417 5.98 33.85 -12.08
CA TYR A 417 7.02 33.34 -12.97
C TYR A 417 6.42 32.77 -14.25
N LEU A 418 5.39 31.95 -14.18
CA LEU A 418 4.72 31.37 -15.35
C LEU A 418 4.12 32.46 -16.23
N PHE A 419 3.41 33.41 -15.62
CA PHE A 419 2.77 34.51 -16.30
C PHE A 419 3.79 35.37 -17.07
N LYS A 420 4.85 35.82 -16.40
CA LYS A 420 5.88 36.71 -16.97
C LYS A 420 6.75 36.04 -18.02
N ASN A 421 6.94 34.73 -17.95
CA ASN A 421 7.75 33.99 -18.92
C ASN A 421 6.96 33.35 -20.06
N GLY A 422 5.64 33.61 -20.15
CA GLY A 422 4.80 33.19 -21.25
C GLY A 422 4.43 31.70 -21.23
N TYR A 423 4.47 31.03 -20.07
CA TYR A 423 4.02 29.64 -19.90
C TYR A 423 2.50 29.59 -19.76
N LYS A 424 1.78 30.13 -20.75
CA LYS A 424 0.33 30.39 -20.69
C LYS A 424 -0.49 29.15 -20.31
N GLU A 425 -0.30 28.04 -21.02
CA GLU A 425 -1.04 26.79 -20.77
C GLU A 425 -0.83 26.26 -19.34
N LEU A 426 0.42 26.33 -18.85
CA LEU A 426 0.74 25.87 -17.50
C LEU A 426 0.20 26.83 -16.45
N TYR A 427 0.23 28.15 -16.72
CA TYR A 427 -0.38 29.15 -15.86
C TYR A 427 -1.89 28.93 -15.71
N GLU A 428 -2.61 28.76 -16.82
CA GLU A 428 -4.05 28.51 -16.83
C GLU A 428 -4.43 27.22 -16.06
N LYS A 429 -3.59 26.19 -16.14
CA LYS A 429 -3.78 24.95 -15.36
C LYS A 429 -3.42 25.07 -13.89
N SER A 430 -2.56 26.02 -13.52
CA SER A 430 -2.05 26.18 -12.17
C SER A 430 -2.76 27.28 -11.37
N ALA A 431 -3.36 28.26 -12.06
CA ALA A 431 -4.14 29.34 -11.44
C ALA A 431 -5.49 28.80 -10.94
N THR A 432 -5.98 29.39 -9.87
CA THR A 432 -7.28 29.03 -9.30
C THR A 432 -8.40 29.55 -10.16
N ASP A 433 -9.41 28.73 -10.42
CA ASP A 433 -10.66 29.11 -11.05
C ASP A 433 -11.71 29.41 -9.96
N LEU A 434 -11.97 30.70 -9.74
CA LEU A 434 -12.97 31.17 -8.78
C LEU A 434 -14.39 31.16 -9.33
N SER A 435 -14.60 30.93 -10.64
CA SER A 435 -15.93 30.94 -11.27
C SER A 435 -16.87 29.83 -10.78
N LYS A 436 -16.33 28.83 -10.11
CA LYS A 436 -17.09 27.73 -9.49
C LYS A 436 -17.81 28.10 -8.19
N TYR A 437 -17.47 29.25 -7.60
CA TYR A 437 -18.09 29.76 -6.36
C TYR A 437 -19.17 30.78 -6.68
N ASP A 438 -20.13 30.95 -5.77
CA ASP A 438 -21.05 32.10 -5.79
C ASP A 438 -20.29 33.42 -5.64
N ASP A 439 -20.88 34.52 -6.08
CA ASP A 439 -20.23 35.84 -6.14
C ASP A 439 -19.70 36.33 -4.79
N LEU A 440 -20.39 36.02 -3.69
CA LEU A 440 -19.95 36.40 -2.36
C LEU A 440 -18.70 35.60 -1.92
N THR A 441 -18.76 34.28 -2.09
CA THR A 441 -17.64 33.38 -1.78
C THR A 441 -16.42 33.69 -2.65
N ALA A 442 -16.62 33.89 -3.96
CA ALA A 442 -15.56 34.28 -4.88
C ALA A 442 -14.89 35.60 -4.47
N THR A 443 -15.69 36.60 -4.04
CA THR A 443 -15.18 37.88 -3.56
C THR A 443 -14.36 37.73 -2.31
N LEU A 444 -14.78 36.92 -1.36
CA LEU A 444 -14.04 36.64 -0.12
C LEU A 444 -12.70 35.93 -0.40
N LEU A 445 -12.73 34.93 -1.30
CA LEU A 445 -11.54 34.14 -1.63
C LEU A 445 -10.54 34.88 -2.53
N THR A 446 -10.97 35.87 -3.32
CA THR A 446 -10.10 36.61 -4.26
C THR A 446 -8.83 37.17 -3.58
N ASN A 447 -8.93 37.62 -2.34
CA ASN A 447 -7.79 38.16 -1.61
C ASN A 447 -6.71 37.12 -1.24
N TYR A 448 -7.05 35.84 -1.26
CA TYR A 448 -6.16 34.73 -0.92
C TYR A 448 -5.59 34.03 -2.16
N HIS A 449 -5.94 34.51 -3.37
CA HIS A 449 -5.50 33.92 -4.63
C HIS A 449 -4.63 34.87 -5.42
N TYR A 450 -3.79 34.29 -6.28
CA TYR A 450 -2.93 35.04 -7.15
C TYR A 450 -3.72 35.82 -8.21
N THR A 451 -3.50 37.11 -8.22
CA THR A 451 -3.65 37.96 -9.42
C THR A 451 -2.37 38.82 -9.55
N PRO A 452 -2.02 39.31 -10.73
CA PRO A 452 -0.88 40.22 -10.88
C PRO A 452 -0.97 41.42 -9.94
N GLU A 453 -2.18 41.95 -9.72
CA GLU A 453 -2.46 43.09 -8.84
C GLU A 453 -2.27 42.73 -7.36
N ASN A 454 -2.83 41.59 -6.91
CA ASN A 454 -2.67 41.11 -5.53
C ASN A 454 -1.19 40.84 -5.23
N TYR A 455 -0.46 40.21 -6.16
CA TYR A 455 0.95 39.94 -5.96
C TYR A 455 1.81 41.22 -5.97
N ALA A 456 1.49 42.20 -6.82
CA ALA A 456 2.14 43.48 -6.82
C ALA A 456 1.85 44.22 -5.50
N ALA A 457 0.60 44.23 -5.03
CA ALA A 457 0.19 44.85 -3.78
C ALA A 457 0.85 44.16 -2.55
N SER A 458 1.04 42.84 -2.58
CA SER A 458 1.66 42.09 -1.47
C SER A 458 3.13 42.43 -1.25
N LYS A 459 3.82 42.99 -2.27
CA LYS A 459 5.21 43.44 -2.20
C LYS A 459 5.36 44.83 -1.56
N ILE A 460 4.25 45.56 -1.35
CA ILE A 460 4.26 46.87 -0.72
C ILE A 460 4.28 46.69 0.81
N SER A 461 5.31 47.18 1.45
CA SER A 461 5.42 47.16 2.93
C SER A 461 4.17 47.82 3.55
N LYS A 462 3.56 47.15 4.55
CA LYS A 462 2.32 47.55 5.24
C LYS A 462 1.02 47.36 4.41
N SER A 463 1.04 46.79 3.22
CA SER A 463 -0.19 46.37 2.53
C SER A 463 -0.89 45.25 3.32
N PRO A 464 -2.23 45.27 3.44
CA PRO A 464 -2.98 44.13 3.96
C PRO A 464 -2.68 42.81 3.17
N MET A 465 -2.43 42.94 1.88
CA MET A 465 -2.07 41.84 1.01
C MET A 465 -0.73 41.14 1.39
N ALA A 466 0.19 41.85 2.02
CA ALA A 466 1.46 41.27 2.47
C ALA A 466 1.24 40.16 3.52
N LYS A 467 0.19 40.25 4.33
CA LYS A 467 -0.17 39.22 5.31
C LYS A 467 -0.70 37.96 4.62
N ASN A 468 -1.36 38.09 3.46
CA ASN A 468 -1.94 36.98 2.73
C ASN A 468 -0.88 36.05 2.13
N LEU A 469 0.36 36.47 2.05
CA LEU A 469 1.49 35.64 1.63
C LEU A 469 1.81 34.50 2.60
N GLU A 470 1.46 34.65 3.87
CA GLU A 470 1.75 33.64 4.91
C GLU A 470 0.62 32.60 5.07
N PHE A 471 -0.50 32.75 4.38
CA PHE A 471 -1.56 31.75 4.36
C PHE A 471 -1.17 30.57 3.44
N PRO A 472 -1.69 29.35 3.70
CA PRO A 472 -1.47 28.22 2.81
C PRO A 472 -2.02 28.49 1.40
N ALA A 473 -1.29 28.06 0.40
CA ALA A 473 -1.80 28.00 -0.95
C ALA A 473 -2.86 26.88 -1.03
N MET A 474 -4.04 27.21 -1.54
CA MET A 474 -5.20 26.33 -1.57
C MET A 474 -5.96 26.44 -2.88
N ASP A 475 -6.95 25.59 -3.06
CA ASP A 475 -7.92 25.70 -4.18
C ASP A 475 -7.27 25.53 -5.55
N MET A 476 -6.23 24.72 -5.63
CA MET A 476 -5.61 24.29 -6.88
C MET A 476 -5.89 22.81 -7.16
N SER A 477 -5.78 22.41 -8.42
CA SER A 477 -5.88 21.01 -8.80
C SER A 477 -4.66 20.19 -8.34
N HIS A 478 -4.83 18.87 -8.23
CA HIS A 478 -3.73 17.95 -7.96
C HIS A 478 -2.60 18.06 -8.99
N GLU A 479 -2.96 18.25 -10.27
CA GLU A 479 -2.00 18.47 -11.37
C GLU A 479 -1.24 19.77 -11.22
N ALA A 480 -1.89 20.83 -10.71
CA ALA A 480 -1.24 22.12 -10.44
C ALA A 480 -0.21 22.00 -9.31
N ALA A 481 -0.53 21.31 -8.22
CA ALA A 481 0.40 21.04 -7.13
C ALA A 481 1.63 20.22 -7.61
N LYS A 482 1.42 19.22 -8.47
CA LYS A 482 2.50 18.45 -9.09
C LYS A 482 3.36 19.31 -10.02
N ALA A 483 2.74 20.16 -10.84
CA ALA A 483 3.46 21.07 -11.73
C ALA A 483 4.35 22.04 -10.95
N TYR A 484 3.89 22.54 -9.80
CA TYR A 484 4.70 23.32 -8.89
C TYR A 484 5.93 22.52 -8.40
N CYS A 485 5.74 21.28 -7.96
CA CYS A 485 6.82 20.41 -7.51
C CYS A 485 7.85 20.15 -8.65
N GLU A 486 7.38 19.91 -9.87
CA GLU A 486 8.23 19.73 -11.04
C GLU A 486 9.03 21.00 -11.38
N TRP A 487 8.38 22.15 -11.36
CA TRP A 487 9.04 23.45 -11.54
C TRP A 487 10.11 23.68 -10.47
N LEU A 488 9.79 23.47 -9.20
CA LEU A 488 10.71 23.64 -8.09
C LEU A 488 11.92 22.70 -8.20
N THR A 489 11.69 21.46 -8.65
CA THR A 489 12.75 20.48 -8.93
C THR A 489 13.74 21.01 -9.96
N VAL A 490 13.24 21.53 -11.08
CA VAL A 490 14.10 22.11 -12.13
C VAL A 490 14.85 23.32 -11.61
N GLN A 491 14.15 24.24 -10.94
CA GLN A 491 14.76 25.47 -10.42
C GLN A 491 15.84 25.18 -9.38
N TYR A 492 15.60 24.28 -8.43
CA TYR A 492 16.58 23.89 -7.42
C TYR A 492 17.84 23.28 -8.07
N ASN A 493 17.64 22.31 -8.97
CA ASN A 493 18.76 21.61 -9.62
C ASN A 493 19.61 22.52 -10.55
N GLN A 494 19.08 23.67 -10.96
CA GLN A 494 19.81 24.70 -11.73
C GLN A 494 20.62 25.68 -10.87
N GLN A 495 20.40 25.71 -9.52
CA GLN A 495 21.13 26.65 -8.65
C GLN A 495 22.57 26.17 -8.41
N SER A 496 23.51 27.09 -8.42
CA SER A 496 24.94 26.80 -8.17
C SER A 496 25.24 26.61 -6.67
N ASN A 497 24.43 27.23 -5.79
CA ASN A 497 24.59 27.24 -4.34
C ASN A 497 23.71 26.21 -3.63
N ARG A 498 23.15 25.21 -4.35
CA ARG A 498 22.33 24.16 -3.77
C ARG A 498 23.13 23.22 -2.89
N LYS A 499 22.49 22.70 -1.86
CA LYS A 499 23.10 21.77 -0.89
C LYS A 499 23.37 20.39 -1.50
N TYR A 500 22.44 19.87 -2.29
CA TYR A 500 22.51 18.55 -2.91
C TYR A 500 22.70 18.68 -4.43
N LYS A 501 23.45 17.76 -5.06
CA LYS A 501 23.70 17.80 -6.50
C LYS A 501 22.44 17.63 -7.30
N LYS A 502 21.55 16.72 -6.85
CA LYS A 502 20.28 16.45 -7.54
C LYS A 502 19.21 16.06 -6.54
N VAL A 503 18.07 16.71 -6.63
CA VAL A 503 16.88 16.41 -5.84
C VAL A 503 15.64 16.28 -6.72
N GLN A 504 14.59 15.69 -6.16
CA GLN A 504 13.24 15.69 -6.72
C GLN A 504 12.26 16.17 -5.66
N PHE A 505 11.51 17.23 -5.98
CA PHE A 505 10.34 17.65 -5.20
C PHE A 505 9.09 16.95 -5.74
N ARG A 506 8.21 16.50 -4.87
CA ARG A 506 6.98 15.80 -5.21
C ARG A 506 5.96 15.83 -4.08
N LEU A 507 4.73 15.45 -4.39
CA LEU A 507 3.74 15.12 -3.37
C LEU A 507 4.14 13.80 -2.67
N PRO A 508 3.82 13.63 -1.38
CA PRO A 508 4.11 12.41 -0.63
C PRO A 508 3.17 11.28 -1.02
N THR A 509 3.61 10.05 -0.83
CA THR A 509 2.69 8.92 -0.68
C THR A 509 1.95 9.01 0.65
N GLN A 510 0.82 8.34 0.79
CA GLN A 510 0.08 8.28 2.06
C GLN A 510 0.99 7.83 3.22
N LYS A 511 1.81 6.80 2.98
CA LYS A 511 2.75 6.26 3.98
C LYS A 511 3.81 7.28 4.40
N GLU A 512 4.41 7.98 3.46
CA GLU A 512 5.41 9.03 3.73
C GLU A 512 4.80 10.19 4.51
N TRP A 513 3.60 10.60 4.12
CA TRP A 513 2.88 11.65 4.83
C TRP A 513 2.57 11.24 6.28
N THR A 514 2.04 10.03 6.49
CA THR A 514 1.75 9.52 7.84
C THR A 514 3.03 9.42 8.68
N MET A 515 4.15 8.98 8.11
CA MET A 515 5.44 8.96 8.80
C MET A 515 5.88 10.37 9.24
N ALA A 516 5.74 11.35 8.35
CA ALA A 516 6.07 12.74 8.67
C ALA A 516 5.16 13.30 9.76
N ALA A 517 3.84 13.04 9.66
CA ALA A 517 2.85 13.49 10.63
C ALA A 517 3.05 12.89 12.02
N LEU A 518 3.42 11.63 12.11
CA LEU A 518 3.77 10.97 13.37
C LEU A 518 4.94 11.64 14.10
N GLY A 519 5.86 12.28 13.38
CA GLY A 519 6.89 13.11 13.98
C GLY A 519 7.99 12.41 14.77
N ALA A 520 8.14 11.07 14.63
CA ALA A 520 9.19 10.33 15.34
C ALA A 520 10.55 10.51 14.67
N LYS A 521 11.61 10.69 15.48
CA LYS A 521 12.98 10.85 14.98
C LYS A 521 13.62 9.54 14.53
N ASP A 522 13.15 8.41 15.04
CA ASP A 522 13.64 7.08 14.70
C ASP A 522 12.48 6.18 14.29
N PHE A 523 12.43 5.84 12.99
CA PHE A 523 11.40 5.00 12.39
C PHE A 523 11.83 3.54 12.22
N THR A 524 13.02 3.15 12.67
CA THR A 524 13.51 1.76 12.51
C THR A 524 12.66 0.76 13.28
N SER A 525 11.98 1.24 14.32
CA SER A 525 11.10 0.47 15.19
C SER A 525 9.61 0.53 14.80
N TRP A 526 9.24 1.26 13.73
CA TRP A 526 7.85 1.48 13.37
C TRP A 526 7.40 0.54 12.25
N ASN A 527 6.40 -0.27 12.52
CA ASN A 527 5.66 -1.02 11.51
C ASN A 527 4.28 -0.38 11.25
N LEU A 528 4.26 0.57 10.30
CA LEU A 528 3.02 1.29 9.95
C LEU A 528 1.95 0.39 9.31
N GLU A 529 2.33 -0.77 8.75
CA GLU A 529 1.38 -1.71 8.14
C GLU A 529 0.65 -2.53 9.20
N GLU A 530 1.30 -2.80 10.31
CA GLU A 530 0.71 -3.47 11.47
C GLU A 530 0.14 -2.48 12.49
N ASN A 531 0.17 -1.17 12.20
CA ASN A 531 -0.19 -0.10 13.14
C ASN A 531 0.54 -0.22 14.48
N THR A 532 1.75 -0.77 14.48
CA THR A 532 2.55 -0.97 15.69
C THR A 532 3.72 0.01 15.75
N ILE A 533 3.94 0.55 16.93
CA ILE A 533 5.09 1.39 17.28
C ILE A 533 5.95 0.57 18.24
N GLU A 534 7.23 0.36 17.93
CA GLU A 534 8.21 0.02 18.96
C GLU A 534 8.59 1.31 19.68
N ALA A 535 8.30 1.41 20.97
CA ALA A 535 8.64 2.58 21.77
C ALA A 535 10.14 2.85 21.70
N LEU A 536 10.50 4.09 21.37
CA LEU A 536 11.86 4.57 21.50
C LEU A 536 12.30 4.44 22.95
N LYS A 537 13.51 3.93 23.19
CA LYS A 537 14.10 3.93 24.52
C LYS A 537 14.12 5.36 25.02
N ASP A 538 13.46 5.60 26.14
CA ASP A 538 13.65 6.82 26.91
C ASP A 538 15.16 6.95 27.20
N PRO A 539 15.83 8.04 26.79
CA PRO A 539 17.25 8.23 27.03
C PRO A 539 17.66 8.15 28.50
N GLU A 540 16.70 8.44 29.41
CA GLU A 540 16.91 8.38 30.86
C GLU A 540 16.63 6.99 31.46
N ASN A 541 15.97 6.07 30.73
CA ASN A 541 15.59 4.74 31.18
C ASN A 541 16.12 3.60 30.31
N SER A 542 17.34 3.70 29.81
CA SER A 542 17.96 2.78 28.84
C SER A 542 18.10 1.31 29.31
N ARG A 543 17.39 0.85 30.33
CA ARG A 543 17.45 -0.49 30.89
C ARG A 543 16.13 -1.26 30.92
N LYS A 544 15.03 -0.74 30.33
CA LYS A 544 13.75 -1.46 30.26
C LYS A 544 13.40 -1.83 28.82
N GLU A 545 12.84 -3.04 28.67
CA GLU A 545 12.40 -3.66 27.43
C GLU A 545 11.61 -2.70 26.54
N THR A 546 11.91 -2.71 25.25
CA THR A 546 11.14 -2.04 24.21
C THR A 546 9.71 -2.58 24.23
N ALA A 547 8.76 -1.75 24.69
CA ALA A 547 7.35 -2.08 24.59
C ALA A 547 6.88 -1.83 23.15
N LYS A 548 6.19 -2.79 22.57
CA LYS A 548 5.46 -2.62 21.30
C LYS A 548 4.11 -2.00 21.60
N TYR A 549 3.81 -0.87 20.96
CA TYR A 549 2.51 -0.22 21.06
C TYR A 549 1.80 -0.27 19.71
N SER A 550 0.53 -0.65 19.72
CA SER A 550 -0.37 -0.47 18.60
C SER A 550 -0.89 0.95 18.59
N LEU A 551 -0.87 1.64 17.45
CA LEU A 551 -1.51 2.96 17.30
C LEU A 551 -2.99 2.93 17.72
N ALA A 552 -3.69 1.81 17.42
CA ALA A 552 -5.07 1.61 17.80
C ALA A 552 -5.22 1.38 19.31
N GLU A 553 -4.28 0.66 19.94
CA GLU A 553 -4.31 0.30 21.37
C GLU A 553 -4.13 1.52 22.27
N TYR A 554 -3.30 2.48 21.85
CA TYR A 554 -3.08 3.75 22.55
C TYR A 554 -3.90 4.90 21.99
N SER A 555 -4.73 4.64 20.95
CA SER A 555 -5.56 5.68 20.30
C SER A 555 -4.77 6.92 19.90
N VAL A 556 -3.55 6.74 19.39
CA VAL A 556 -2.72 7.86 18.90
C VAL A 556 -3.31 8.34 17.57
N LEU A 557 -4.00 9.46 17.63
CA LEU A 557 -4.68 10.10 16.51
C LEU A 557 -4.02 11.41 16.09
N TYR A 558 -3.23 12.02 16.99
CA TYR A 558 -2.70 13.37 16.82
C TYR A 558 -1.17 13.42 16.94
N PRO A 559 -0.50 14.40 16.30
CA PRO A 559 0.95 14.41 16.11
C PRO A 559 1.77 14.79 17.36
N TRP A 560 1.14 15.19 18.46
CA TRP A 560 1.81 15.70 19.67
C TRP A 560 2.02 14.68 20.77
N TRP A 561 1.80 13.41 20.50
CA TRP A 561 1.94 12.28 21.43
C TRP A 561 3.33 12.21 22.11
N GLN A 562 4.36 12.82 21.51
CA GLN A 562 5.71 12.89 22.08
C GLN A 562 5.81 13.83 23.29
N TRP A 563 4.82 14.68 23.52
CA TRP A 563 4.75 15.53 24.72
C TRP A 563 4.08 14.82 25.89
N GLY A 564 3.47 13.68 25.64
CA GLY A 564 2.70 12.81 26.53
C GLY A 564 1.63 12.08 25.71
N ILE A 565 1.33 10.84 26.08
CA ILE A 565 0.38 10.01 25.33
C ILE A 565 -1.00 10.68 25.21
N GLU A 566 -1.40 11.44 26.22
CA GLU A 566 -2.65 12.19 26.25
C GLU A 566 -2.75 13.24 25.12
N TYR A 567 -1.65 13.83 24.69
CA TYR A 567 -1.61 14.76 23.54
C TYR A 567 -1.71 14.03 22.21
N GLY A 568 -1.49 12.72 22.18
CA GLY A 568 -1.77 11.89 21.02
C GLY A 568 -3.22 11.44 20.93
N GLN A 569 -4.00 11.57 21.99
CA GLN A 569 -5.39 11.11 22.08
C GLN A 569 -6.42 12.25 21.96
N SER A 570 -6.01 13.49 22.09
CA SER A 570 -6.90 14.66 22.04
C SER A 570 -6.33 15.78 21.17
N ILE A 571 -7.22 16.41 20.39
CA ILE A 571 -6.91 17.62 19.63
C ILE A 571 -6.91 18.89 20.51
N GLN A 572 -7.30 18.74 21.76
CA GLN A 572 -7.31 19.82 22.74
C GLN A 572 -6.26 19.59 23.82
N ASN A 573 -5.66 20.66 24.30
CA ASN A 573 -4.77 20.62 25.46
C ASN A 573 -5.56 20.40 26.76
N GLN A 574 -4.86 20.22 27.88
CA GLN A 574 -5.45 20.02 29.22
C GLN A 574 -6.36 21.17 29.67
N LYS A 575 -6.30 22.33 29.04
CA LYS A 575 -7.17 23.49 29.28
C LYS A 575 -8.36 23.56 28.34
N GLY A 576 -8.57 22.56 27.48
CA GLY A 576 -9.66 22.51 26.50
C GLY A 576 -9.48 23.45 25.29
N CYS A 577 -8.29 24.03 25.06
CA CYS A 577 -8.02 24.82 23.87
C CYS A 577 -7.52 23.94 22.73
N TYR A 578 -7.97 24.19 21.51
CA TYR A 578 -7.60 23.43 20.31
C TYR A 578 -6.12 23.62 19.97
N LEU A 579 -5.48 22.56 19.55
CA LEU A 579 -4.07 22.51 19.15
C LEU A 579 -3.88 22.58 17.61
N ALA A 580 -4.99 22.61 16.88
CA ALA A 580 -5.03 22.71 15.41
C ALA A 580 -6.21 23.55 14.97
N ASN A 581 -6.14 24.07 13.74
CA ASN A 581 -7.24 24.78 13.09
C ASN A 581 -8.23 23.76 12.46
N VAL A 582 -9.40 23.63 13.07
CA VAL A 582 -10.44 22.66 12.69
C VAL A 582 -11.83 23.28 12.84
N LYS A 583 -12.83 22.66 12.22
CA LYS A 583 -14.22 23.13 12.35
C LYS A 583 -14.72 22.94 13.78
N VAL A 584 -14.91 24.04 14.48
CA VAL A 584 -15.41 24.10 15.86
C VAL A 584 -16.71 24.91 15.91
N PRO A 585 -17.73 24.54 16.73
CA PRO A 585 -18.89 25.38 16.97
C PRO A 585 -18.47 26.75 17.51
N GLU A 586 -19.10 27.82 16.98
CA GLU A 586 -18.75 29.22 17.30
C GLU A 586 -18.98 29.63 18.76
N ASP A 587 -19.84 28.90 19.48
CA ASP A 587 -20.18 29.15 20.88
C ASP A 587 -19.16 28.60 21.89
N ILE A 588 -18.22 27.78 21.41
CA ILE A 588 -17.16 27.21 22.24
C ILE A 588 -16.05 28.26 22.45
N THR A 589 -15.77 28.54 23.71
CA THR A 589 -14.63 29.41 24.11
C THR A 589 -13.77 28.65 25.10
N CYS A 590 -12.48 28.52 24.82
CA CYS A 590 -11.59 27.88 25.77
C CYS A 590 -11.22 28.81 26.95
N PRO A 591 -10.74 28.32 28.11
CA PRO A 591 -10.42 29.09 29.27
C PRO A 591 -9.40 30.22 29.04
N ALA A 592 -8.63 30.17 27.97
CA ALA A 592 -7.72 31.27 27.57
C ALA A 592 -8.44 32.44 26.85
N GLY A 593 -9.78 32.39 26.71
CA GLY A 593 -10.59 33.39 26.05
C GLY A 593 -10.61 33.31 24.52
N ILE A 594 -10.07 32.22 23.93
CA ILE A 594 -10.04 31.99 22.48
C ILE A 594 -11.37 31.38 22.08
N LYS A 595 -12.08 32.01 21.15
CA LYS A 595 -13.29 31.43 20.53
C LYS A 595 -12.92 30.36 19.53
N GLY A 596 -13.59 29.21 19.59
CA GLY A 596 -13.30 28.07 18.75
C GLY A 596 -11.83 27.66 18.85
N ASP A 597 -11.18 27.54 17.73
CA ASP A 597 -9.74 27.30 17.60
C ASP A 597 -8.92 28.59 17.37
N GLY A 598 -9.59 29.74 17.23
CA GLY A 598 -8.99 31.06 17.02
C GLY A 598 -9.13 31.60 15.59
N TYR A 599 -9.65 30.81 14.65
CA TYR A 599 -9.81 31.21 13.27
C TYR A 599 -11.21 30.81 12.76
N THR A 600 -11.72 31.53 11.77
CA THR A 600 -12.99 31.20 11.10
C THR A 600 -12.81 30.43 9.80
N MET A 601 -11.62 30.49 9.24
CA MET A 601 -11.15 29.76 8.06
C MET A 601 -9.71 29.30 8.31
N MET A 602 -8.89 29.16 7.25
CA MET A 602 -7.48 28.81 7.39
C MET A 602 -6.69 29.82 8.25
N SER A 603 -5.66 29.35 8.91
CA SER A 603 -4.68 30.15 9.66
C SER A 603 -3.41 30.38 8.82
N TYR A 604 -2.51 31.23 9.30
CA TYR A 604 -1.16 31.32 8.75
C TYR A 604 -0.44 29.97 8.88
N VAL A 605 0.42 29.63 7.92
CA VAL A 605 1.27 28.44 8.05
C VAL A 605 2.18 28.56 9.26
N GLY A 606 2.28 27.50 10.06
CA GLY A 606 3.03 27.50 11.30
C GLY A 606 2.33 28.19 12.48
N ALA A 607 1.02 28.42 12.41
CA ALA A 607 0.27 29.09 13.47
C ALA A 607 0.08 28.23 14.72
N TYR A 608 0.10 26.92 14.59
CA TYR A 608 -0.10 25.96 15.67
C TYR A 608 1.21 25.25 16.04
N PHE A 609 1.11 24.25 16.88
CA PHE A 609 2.26 23.55 17.43
C PHE A 609 2.83 22.52 16.44
N SER A 610 4.16 22.49 16.31
CA SER A 610 4.83 21.47 15.51
C SER A 610 4.81 20.09 16.18
N ASN A 611 4.93 19.04 15.38
CA ASN A 611 5.22 17.71 15.90
C ASN A 611 6.70 17.54 16.29
N GLY A 612 7.10 16.36 16.73
CA GLY A 612 8.46 16.08 17.22
C GLY A 612 9.58 16.22 16.18
N LEU A 613 9.25 16.26 14.88
CA LEU A 613 10.19 16.57 13.80
C LEU A 613 10.25 18.07 13.48
N GLY A 614 9.37 18.88 14.04
CA GLY A 614 9.28 20.30 13.72
C GLY A 614 8.39 20.61 12.51
N LEU A 615 7.45 19.70 12.15
CA LEU A 615 6.44 19.94 11.13
C LEU A 615 5.21 20.56 11.76
N TYR A 616 4.80 21.73 11.24
CA TYR A 616 3.63 22.49 11.68
C TYR A 616 2.39 22.12 10.86
N ASP A 617 1.23 22.32 11.45
CA ASP A 617 -0.09 22.25 10.81
C ASP A 617 -0.35 20.95 10.05
N VAL A 618 0.28 19.84 10.47
CA VAL A 618 0.05 18.52 9.86
C VAL A 618 -1.38 17.99 10.10
N ILE A 619 -2.10 18.60 11.04
CA ILE A 619 -3.51 18.34 11.34
C ILE A 619 -4.28 19.65 11.26
N GLY A 620 -5.40 19.64 10.56
CA GLY A 620 -6.22 20.83 10.37
C GLY A 620 -5.65 21.81 9.35
N ASN A 621 -5.92 23.08 9.46
CA ASN A 621 -5.60 24.16 8.55
C ASN A 621 -6.06 23.86 7.12
N VAL A 622 -5.23 23.32 6.23
CA VAL A 622 -5.65 22.79 4.93
C VAL A 622 -5.30 21.32 4.79
N GLY A 623 -6.21 20.54 4.21
CA GLY A 623 -5.94 19.13 3.89
C GLY A 623 -4.78 19.01 2.90
N GLU A 624 -3.80 18.16 3.20
CA GLU A 624 -2.58 18.06 2.41
C GLU A 624 -2.67 16.98 1.34
N MET A 625 -2.55 17.38 0.06
CA MET A 625 -2.58 16.46 -1.08
C MET A 625 -1.48 15.42 -0.98
N ILE A 626 -1.80 14.17 -1.33
CA ILE A 626 -0.86 13.08 -1.51
C ILE A 626 -0.72 12.73 -3.01
N ASP A 627 0.13 11.78 -3.35
CA ASP A 627 0.36 11.33 -4.74
C ASP A 627 -0.86 10.71 -5.43
N ILE A 628 -1.91 10.43 -4.68
CA ILE A 628 -3.20 9.92 -5.16
C ILE A 628 -4.15 11.10 -5.44
N PRO A 629 -4.62 11.31 -6.68
CA PRO A 629 -5.56 12.38 -7.01
C PRO A 629 -6.83 12.36 -6.15
N ASN A 630 -7.33 13.54 -5.83
CA ASN A 630 -8.55 13.73 -5.06
C ASN A 630 -8.51 13.12 -3.65
N LYS A 631 -7.31 12.97 -3.08
CA LYS A 631 -7.09 12.52 -1.70
C LYS A 631 -6.16 13.50 -0.98
N ALA A 632 -6.57 13.87 0.23
CA ALA A 632 -5.80 14.71 1.13
C ALA A 632 -5.76 14.11 2.53
N MET A 633 -4.69 14.38 3.27
CA MET A 633 -4.44 13.89 4.62
C MET A 633 -4.60 15.02 5.65
N GLY A 634 -4.74 14.67 6.93
CA GLY A 634 -4.67 15.60 8.06
C GLY A 634 -5.96 16.37 8.36
N GLY A 635 -6.93 16.39 7.44
CA GLY A 635 -8.14 17.20 7.54
C GLY A 635 -7.87 18.71 7.33
N SER A 636 -8.84 19.59 7.66
CA SER A 636 -8.73 21.02 7.38
C SER A 636 -9.60 21.84 8.35
N TRP A 637 -9.50 23.17 8.26
CA TRP A 637 -10.34 24.13 8.98
C TRP A 637 -11.86 23.87 8.80
N ASN A 638 -12.26 23.20 7.74
CA ASN A 638 -13.68 22.86 7.44
C ASN A 638 -14.07 21.42 7.86
N HIS A 639 -13.17 20.68 8.50
CA HIS A 639 -13.43 19.33 9.01
C HIS A 639 -13.48 19.33 10.54
N THR A 640 -14.38 18.50 11.10
CA THR A 640 -14.40 18.24 12.55
C THR A 640 -13.17 17.44 13.00
N ALA A 641 -12.88 17.47 14.29
CA ALA A 641 -11.70 16.83 14.89
C ALA A 641 -11.53 15.34 14.50
N GLU A 642 -12.63 14.60 14.36
CA GLU A 642 -12.62 13.18 14.00
C GLU A 642 -12.09 12.92 12.57
N LYS A 643 -12.18 13.92 11.70
CA LYS A 643 -11.65 13.88 10.34
C LYS A 643 -10.25 14.47 10.22
N CYS A 644 -9.73 15.04 11.30
CA CYS A 644 -8.42 15.69 11.37
C CYS A 644 -7.45 14.87 12.20
N THR A 645 -7.08 13.67 11.70
CA THR A 645 -6.14 12.77 12.37
C THR A 645 -4.97 12.41 11.47
N ILE A 646 -3.89 11.88 12.06
CA ILE A 646 -2.69 11.43 11.32
C ILE A 646 -2.97 10.27 10.33
N THR A 647 -4.11 9.62 10.43
CA THR A 647 -4.52 8.52 9.55
C THR A 647 -5.70 8.88 8.65
N SER A 648 -6.33 10.06 8.86
CA SER A 648 -7.49 10.48 8.08
C SER A 648 -7.11 10.72 6.62
N VAL A 649 -7.82 10.07 5.71
CA VAL A 649 -7.77 10.31 4.27
C VAL A 649 -9.11 10.87 3.84
N ASN A 650 -9.13 12.14 3.45
CA ASN A 650 -10.33 12.85 3.01
C ASN A 650 -10.36 12.94 1.49
N ALA A 651 -11.53 12.71 0.91
CA ALA A 651 -11.75 12.94 -0.52
C ALA A 651 -12.11 14.41 -0.74
N TYR A 652 -11.69 14.98 -1.88
CA TYR A 652 -12.06 16.31 -2.32
C TYR A 652 -12.30 16.31 -3.84
N ASP A 653 -13.03 17.29 -4.35
CA ASP A 653 -13.34 17.38 -5.77
C ASP A 653 -12.42 18.39 -6.46
N ASN A 654 -11.55 17.91 -7.34
CA ASN A 654 -10.63 18.63 -8.22
C ASN A 654 -9.81 19.73 -7.54
N ALA A 655 -10.44 20.83 -7.11
CA ALA A 655 -9.86 21.93 -6.35
C ALA A 655 -10.84 22.34 -5.24
N ASP A 656 -10.34 22.57 -4.03
CA ASP A 656 -11.12 22.85 -2.83
C ASP A 656 -10.43 23.90 -1.97
N SER A 657 -11.21 24.88 -1.47
CA SER A 657 -10.69 25.98 -0.63
C SER A 657 -10.19 25.53 0.76
N SER A 658 -10.40 24.28 1.11
CA SER A 658 -9.89 23.66 2.34
C SER A 658 -8.74 22.70 2.09
N VAL A 659 -8.23 22.63 0.84
CA VAL A 659 -7.16 21.70 0.44
C VAL A 659 -5.98 22.45 -0.18
N GLY A 660 -4.81 22.19 0.34
CA GLY A 660 -3.50 22.64 -0.14
C GLY A 660 -2.54 21.47 -0.24
N PHE A 661 -1.25 21.71 -0.09
CA PHE A 661 -0.25 20.66 -0.14
C PHE A 661 1.04 21.03 0.59
N ARG A 662 1.77 20.00 1.00
CA ARG A 662 3.14 20.06 1.53
C ARG A 662 4.09 19.41 0.52
N ILE A 663 5.26 20.03 0.29
CA ILE A 663 6.28 19.43 -0.57
C ILE A 663 7.12 18.42 0.20
N PHE A 664 7.42 17.32 -0.47
CA PHE A 664 8.45 16.38 -0.06
C PHE A 664 9.60 16.44 -1.06
N MET A 665 10.83 16.36 -0.53
CA MET A 665 12.05 16.36 -1.33
C MET A 665 12.78 15.04 -1.15
N GLU A 666 13.12 14.40 -2.24
CA GLU A 666 13.97 13.22 -2.28
C GLU A 666 15.35 13.60 -2.82
N VAL A 667 16.42 13.31 -2.07
CA VAL A 667 17.79 13.50 -2.51
C VAL A 667 18.18 12.32 -3.39
N ILE A 668 18.46 12.61 -4.66
CA ILE A 668 18.86 11.62 -5.69
C ILE A 668 20.38 11.49 -5.76
N GLU A 669 21.10 12.62 -5.62
CA GLU A 669 22.58 12.68 -5.56
C GLU A 669 22.99 13.72 -4.50
N GLU A 670 23.86 13.33 -3.58
CA GLU A 670 24.41 14.19 -2.54
C GLU A 670 25.45 15.21 -3.05
#